data_68a08fbacf5e7316858b3129ab518677
#
_entry.id   68a08fbacf5e7316858b3129ab518677
#
_cell.length_a   1.000
_cell.length_b   1.000
_cell.length_c   1.000
_cell.angle_alpha   90.00
_cell.angle_beta   90.00
_cell.angle_gamma   90.00
#
_symmetry.space_group_name_H-M   'P 1'
#
loop_
_entity.id
_entity.type
_entity.pdbx_description
1 polymer ?
#
loop_
_entity_poly.entity_id
_entity_poly.type
_entity_poly.pdbx_seq_one_letter_code
_entity_poly.pdbx_strand_id
1 'polypeptide(L)'
;MQSSKYYAFAGALALLCGVAQAASAPSSAPSAALAARLADFDGWVARRMATQRLPGVTVGFSQGEVEWVKGYGYADLENRVPATARSSYRLASVTKPMTAVAILQLVEQGKVDLDAPVQTYVPYFPVKAFPITVRQLLGHLGGIDAYRNSQVEQHFKEHKDTRQSIAVFEQFDLIAEPGTRFRYTSYGYNLLGAVIESASGESYGGYMRRHVWGPLGMDTIVMDDPDAVIAHRVRGYRLAGNEWKNAEFVDISSRFSAGGTRASVPDMLAFGRGVHEGKILSAASVAAMVQPMATRAGRLTDYGMGWEVVPTGGRYAIAHSGQQPETVTYLYSFPSRKLTLAVAANLERVNPEVFVQRLFEVVTGEPWQLNTYIADAGAQRAYQVAQGLFEEGRSYAERTDQPYADAAATREAFTQINRQALAPEAKAARAFIDAARHPAGGRVFLTAGASMARQLREAGVDLTQYARGGALAFARDYILLSQGAQAGTLPHFEASFEQSIVALAGSWDRTAAIAWPAAPASTAARDSQLRTAFRGQRAYPDFVPELQELAQASAARGEVEAALAAGRLAVELYPLSDRAHALQGLTLLHAGKPEAALAALRLALERDPLGAASPAALNLEAYRLKGSGAVAQGMAVLQAAASLHPRNANLQDSLADFYVEQGLRPQAIEAYRQALQLDPGYPGAVGAKAAIIRLR
;
A
#
# COMPACT_ATOMS: atom_id res chain seq x y z
N MET A 1 -82.82 15.55 16.98
CA MET A 1 -83.57 15.57 15.70
C MET A 1 -82.62 15.83 14.58
N GLN A 2 -82.68 14.91 13.61
CA GLN A 2 -82.17 14.96 12.22
C GLN A 2 -80.62 14.91 12.04
N SER A 3 -80.13 14.03 11.43
CA SER A 3 -80.29 12.93 10.45
C SER A 3 -79.08 13.01 9.45
N SER A 4 -78.36 11.95 9.47
CA SER A 4 -77.52 11.34 8.41
C SER A 4 -77.62 11.88 6.98
N LYS A 5 -76.50 12.05 6.34
CA LYS A 5 -76.32 11.68 4.90
C LYS A 5 -74.87 11.25 4.60
N TYR A 6 -74.67 9.97 4.36
CA TYR A 6 -73.50 9.41 3.71
C TYR A 6 -73.54 9.68 2.20
N TYR A 7 -72.45 10.17 1.64
CA TYR A 7 -72.16 10.07 0.20
C TYR A 7 -70.97 9.16 -0.04
N ALA A 8 -71.26 8.04 -0.67
CA ALA A 8 -70.26 7.17 -1.21
C ALA A 8 -69.70 7.75 -2.53
N PHE A 9 -68.41 7.92 -2.62
CA PHE A 9 -67.69 8.14 -3.89
C PHE A 9 -66.83 6.92 -4.17
N ALA A 10 -67.24 6.14 -5.16
CA ALA A 10 -66.43 5.10 -5.78
C ALA A 10 -65.52 5.77 -6.80
N GLY A 11 -64.23 5.87 -6.47
CA GLY A 11 -63.18 6.31 -7.37
C GLY A 11 -62.29 5.13 -7.74
N ALA A 12 -62.26 4.78 -9.01
CA ALA A 12 -61.42 3.73 -9.56
C ALA A 12 -59.92 4.04 -9.37
N LEU A 13 -59.26 3.21 -8.59
CA LEU A 13 -57.78 3.24 -8.44
C LEU A 13 -57.17 2.46 -9.59
N ALA A 14 -56.67 3.15 -10.62
CA ALA A 14 -55.83 2.54 -11.64
C ALA A 14 -54.46 2.18 -11.05
N LEU A 15 -54.22 0.90 -10.84
CA LEU A 15 -52.88 0.39 -10.50
C LEU A 15 -51.94 0.62 -11.69
N LEU A 16 -51.11 1.63 -11.62
CA LEU A 16 -49.86 1.70 -12.40
C LEU A 16 -48.83 0.82 -11.72
N CYS A 17 -48.77 -0.44 -12.13
CA CYS A 17 -47.61 -1.30 -11.88
C CYS A 17 -46.38 -0.74 -12.62
N GLY A 18 -45.66 0.19 -11.98
CA GLY A 18 -44.28 0.47 -12.38
C GLY A 18 -43.43 -0.75 -12.08
N VAL A 19 -42.99 -1.46 -13.12
CA VAL A 19 -41.99 -2.50 -13.02
C VAL A 19 -40.69 -1.82 -12.65
N ALA A 20 -40.40 -1.74 -11.35
CA ALA A 20 -39.04 -1.48 -10.88
C ALA A 20 -38.19 -2.67 -11.36
N GLN A 21 -37.38 -2.45 -12.35
CA GLN A 21 -36.31 -3.37 -12.71
C GLN A 21 -35.38 -3.45 -11.50
N ALA A 22 -35.58 -4.47 -10.67
CA ALA A 22 -34.61 -4.83 -9.65
C ALA A 22 -33.30 -5.15 -10.37
N ALA A 23 -32.28 -4.36 -10.14
CA ALA A 23 -30.93 -4.71 -10.54
C ALA A 23 -30.63 -6.08 -9.93
N SER A 24 -30.44 -7.07 -10.78
CA SER A 24 -30.13 -8.44 -10.41
C SER A 24 -28.86 -8.43 -9.56
N ALA A 25 -28.99 -8.84 -8.30
CA ALA A 25 -27.83 -9.10 -7.45
C ALA A 25 -26.95 -10.18 -8.11
N PRO A 26 -25.63 -10.01 -8.16
CA PRO A 26 -24.73 -11.05 -8.61
C PRO A 26 -24.84 -12.23 -7.61
N SER A 27 -25.22 -13.38 -8.09
CA SER A 27 -25.39 -14.56 -7.25
C SER A 27 -24.98 -15.81 -8.00
N SER A 28 -23.67 -15.98 -8.15
CA SER A 28 -23.13 -17.33 -8.23
C SER A 28 -22.66 -17.74 -6.83
N ALA A 29 -23.19 -18.88 -6.35
CA ALA A 29 -22.76 -19.43 -5.07
C ALA A 29 -21.25 -19.76 -5.14
N PRO A 30 -20.51 -19.66 -4.01
CA PRO A 30 -19.12 -20.09 -3.94
C PRO A 30 -18.97 -21.53 -4.41
N SER A 31 -17.88 -21.86 -5.11
CA SER A 31 -17.56 -23.25 -5.47
C SER A 31 -17.50 -24.13 -4.23
N ALA A 32 -17.74 -25.44 -4.38
CA ALA A 32 -17.70 -26.39 -3.25
C ALA A 32 -16.36 -26.31 -2.47
N ALA A 33 -15.23 -26.13 -3.18
CA ALA A 33 -13.91 -25.98 -2.56
C ALA A 33 -13.80 -24.67 -1.77
N LEU A 34 -14.34 -23.56 -2.27
CA LEU A 34 -14.36 -22.30 -1.55
C LEU A 34 -15.32 -22.35 -0.36
N ALA A 35 -16.49 -23.00 -0.50
CA ALA A 35 -17.43 -23.18 0.59
C ALA A 35 -16.82 -23.98 1.77
N ALA A 36 -16.04 -25.02 1.48
CA ALA A 36 -15.31 -25.77 2.51
C ALA A 36 -14.29 -24.88 3.26
N ARG A 37 -13.50 -24.08 2.53
CA ARG A 37 -12.56 -23.15 3.16
C ARG A 37 -13.25 -22.04 3.97
N LEU A 38 -14.43 -21.60 3.55
CA LEU A 38 -15.25 -20.63 4.30
C LEU A 38 -15.81 -21.25 5.59
N ALA A 39 -16.15 -22.54 5.60
CA ALA A 39 -16.54 -23.24 6.82
C ALA A 39 -15.39 -23.32 7.84
N ASP A 40 -14.14 -23.57 7.39
CA ASP A 40 -12.96 -23.50 8.24
C ASP A 40 -12.70 -22.09 8.77
N PHE A 41 -12.98 -21.07 7.92
CA PHE A 41 -12.88 -19.66 8.31
C PHE A 41 -13.85 -19.31 9.45
N ASP A 42 -15.06 -19.85 9.47
CA ASP A 42 -16.02 -19.66 10.56
C ASP A 42 -15.42 -20.03 11.92
N GLY A 43 -14.78 -21.21 12.01
CA GLY A 43 -14.11 -21.66 13.21
C GLY A 43 -12.93 -20.78 13.62
N TRP A 44 -12.19 -20.30 12.64
CA TRP A 44 -11.08 -19.35 12.88
C TRP A 44 -11.60 -18.01 13.42
N VAL A 45 -12.66 -17.43 12.82
CA VAL A 45 -13.28 -16.18 13.27
C VAL A 45 -13.74 -16.30 14.72
N ALA A 46 -14.43 -17.39 15.08
CA ALA A 46 -14.91 -17.61 16.45
C ALA A 46 -13.74 -17.58 17.47
N ARG A 47 -12.64 -18.28 17.19
CA ARG A 47 -11.44 -18.25 18.04
C ARG A 47 -10.81 -16.86 18.10
N ARG A 48 -10.74 -16.16 16.98
CA ARG A 48 -10.15 -14.82 16.92
C ARG A 48 -10.96 -13.79 17.69
N MET A 49 -12.28 -13.83 17.57
CA MET A 49 -13.19 -12.98 18.34
C MET A 49 -13.02 -13.21 19.85
N ALA A 50 -12.94 -14.46 20.30
CA ALA A 50 -12.70 -14.77 21.70
C ALA A 50 -11.37 -14.19 22.20
N THR A 51 -10.29 -14.34 21.42
CA THR A 51 -8.96 -13.79 21.77
C THR A 51 -8.95 -12.27 21.83
N GLN A 52 -9.64 -11.60 20.90
CA GLN A 52 -9.72 -10.12 20.86
C GLN A 52 -10.86 -9.58 21.71
N ARG A 53 -11.69 -10.45 22.33
CA ARG A 53 -12.90 -10.06 23.08
C ARG A 53 -13.84 -9.19 22.23
N LEU A 54 -13.99 -9.52 20.96
CA LEU A 54 -14.74 -8.74 19.99
C LEU A 54 -16.24 -9.11 20.09
N PRO A 55 -17.15 -8.13 20.40
CA PRO A 55 -18.58 -8.43 20.55
C PRO A 55 -19.23 -8.83 19.23
N GLY A 56 -18.92 -8.12 18.15
CA GLY A 56 -19.47 -8.37 16.81
C GLY A 56 -18.56 -7.93 15.69
N VAL A 57 -18.59 -8.68 14.59
CA VAL A 57 -17.87 -8.37 13.37
C VAL A 57 -18.67 -8.86 12.16
N THR A 58 -18.66 -8.08 11.09
CA THR A 58 -19.15 -8.50 9.78
C THR A 58 -17.99 -8.46 8.80
N VAL A 59 -17.78 -9.53 8.06
CA VAL A 59 -16.72 -9.65 7.05
C VAL A 59 -17.31 -10.11 5.73
N GLY A 60 -16.70 -9.73 4.61
CA GLY A 60 -17.16 -10.17 3.32
C GLY A 60 -16.15 -9.93 2.21
N PHE A 61 -16.42 -10.56 1.07
CA PHE A 61 -15.69 -10.32 -0.18
C PHE A 61 -16.63 -10.32 -1.37
N SER A 62 -16.19 -9.62 -2.44
CA SER A 62 -16.74 -9.78 -3.78
C SER A 62 -15.60 -10.06 -4.76
N GLN A 63 -15.80 -11.06 -5.66
CA GLN A 63 -14.86 -11.40 -6.71
C GLN A 63 -15.63 -11.83 -7.98
N GLY A 64 -15.59 -10.99 -9.00
CA GLY A 64 -16.45 -11.18 -10.17
C GLY A 64 -17.92 -11.21 -9.77
N GLU A 65 -18.64 -12.27 -10.11
CA GLU A 65 -20.06 -12.47 -9.79
C GLU A 65 -20.30 -13.11 -8.41
N VAL A 66 -19.24 -13.47 -7.68
CA VAL A 66 -19.36 -14.08 -6.35
C VAL A 66 -19.28 -13.01 -5.28
N GLU A 67 -20.31 -12.96 -4.44
CA GLU A 67 -20.30 -12.15 -3.22
C GLU A 67 -20.66 -13.02 -2.02
N TRP A 68 -19.92 -12.87 -0.93
CA TRP A 68 -20.18 -13.54 0.31
C TRP A 68 -19.95 -12.58 1.48
N VAL A 69 -20.93 -12.48 2.37
CA VAL A 69 -20.87 -11.64 3.56
C VAL A 69 -21.46 -12.40 4.74
N LYS A 70 -20.80 -12.34 5.89
CA LYS A 70 -21.26 -12.98 7.12
C LYS A 70 -20.98 -12.14 8.35
N GLY A 71 -22.02 -12.00 9.20
CA GLY A 71 -21.89 -11.44 10.53
C GLY A 71 -21.63 -12.50 11.58
N TYR A 72 -20.87 -12.17 12.61
CA TYR A 72 -20.54 -13.02 13.74
C TYR A 72 -20.70 -12.25 15.04
N GLY A 73 -21.16 -12.92 16.10
CA GLY A 73 -21.41 -12.32 17.39
C GLY A 73 -22.62 -11.37 17.37
N TYR A 74 -22.52 -10.25 18.04
CA TYR A 74 -23.65 -9.37 18.31
C TYR A 74 -23.45 -7.94 17.79
N ALA A 75 -24.45 -7.45 17.08
CA ALA A 75 -24.60 -6.03 16.73
C ALA A 75 -24.97 -5.19 17.96
N ASP A 76 -25.73 -5.77 18.90
CA ASP A 76 -26.02 -5.23 20.22
C ASP A 76 -25.81 -6.35 21.25
N LEU A 77 -24.76 -6.20 22.05
CA LEU A 77 -24.39 -7.21 23.05
C LEU A 77 -25.39 -7.27 24.20
N GLU A 78 -25.95 -6.13 24.61
CA GLU A 78 -26.87 -6.04 25.73
C GLU A 78 -28.20 -6.75 25.44
N ASN A 79 -28.73 -6.55 24.23
CA ASN A 79 -29.97 -7.14 23.77
C ASN A 79 -29.78 -8.43 22.98
N ARG A 80 -28.52 -8.90 22.85
CA ARG A 80 -28.14 -10.09 22.08
C ARG A 80 -28.65 -10.10 20.64
N VAL A 81 -28.67 -8.91 19.99
CA VAL A 81 -29.05 -8.78 18.58
C VAL A 81 -27.89 -9.30 17.75
N PRO A 82 -28.06 -10.35 16.92
CA PRO A 82 -26.97 -10.88 16.10
C PRO A 82 -26.41 -9.86 15.10
N ALA A 83 -25.10 -9.87 14.88
CA ALA A 83 -24.50 -9.20 13.75
C ALA A 83 -24.82 -9.97 12.45
N THR A 84 -25.18 -9.26 11.40
CA THR A 84 -25.60 -9.80 10.11
C THR A 84 -24.92 -9.04 8.96
N ALA A 85 -25.11 -9.50 7.72
CA ALA A 85 -24.70 -8.75 6.54
C ALA A 85 -25.33 -7.35 6.46
N ARG A 86 -26.50 -7.15 7.04
CA ARG A 86 -27.21 -5.85 7.04
C ARG A 86 -26.79 -4.94 8.20
N SER A 87 -25.98 -5.41 9.13
CA SER A 87 -25.50 -4.60 10.27
C SER A 87 -24.81 -3.33 9.77
N SER A 88 -25.30 -2.17 10.24
CA SER A 88 -24.85 -0.84 9.81
C SER A 88 -23.82 -0.30 10.80
N TYR A 89 -22.57 -0.18 10.34
CA TYR A 89 -21.43 0.31 11.10
C TYR A 89 -21.05 1.71 10.67
N ARG A 90 -20.52 2.52 11.58
CA ARG A 90 -19.79 3.74 11.19
C ARG A 90 -18.61 3.35 10.33
N LEU A 91 -18.46 3.99 9.15
CA LEU A 91 -17.34 3.67 8.24
C LEU A 91 -16.06 4.41 8.60
N ALA A 92 -16.17 5.46 9.40
CA ALA A 92 -15.03 6.31 9.72
C ALA A 92 -14.27 6.73 8.44
N SER A 93 -12.96 6.64 8.45
CA SER A 93 -12.13 7.12 7.34
C SER A 93 -12.31 6.39 6.01
N VAL A 94 -13.01 5.26 5.95
CA VAL A 94 -13.44 4.65 4.68
C VAL A 94 -14.40 5.57 3.90
N THR A 95 -14.92 6.63 4.52
CA THR A 95 -15.64 7.74 3.84
C THR A 95 -14.71 8.51 2.86
N LYS A 96 -13.42 8.64 3.14
CA LYS A 96 -12.50 9.47 2.34
C LYS A 96 -12.36 9.03 0.88
N PRO A 97 -12.19 7.76 0.55
CA PRO A 97 -12.25 7.29 -0.83
C PRO A 97 -13.51 7.74 -1.58
N MET A 98 -14.65 7.72 -0.92
CA MET A 98 -15.93 8.14 -1.51
C MET A 98 -15.94 9.64 -1.80
N THR A 99 -15.40 10.45 -0.89
CA THR A 99 -15.22 11.90 -1.09
C THR A 99 -14.26 12.20 -2.25
N ALA A 100 -13.18 11.43 -2.37
CA ALA A 100 -12.25 11.58 -3.50
C ALA A 100 -12.91 11.25 -4.84
N VAL A 101 -13.74 10.22 -4.90
CA VAL A 101 -14.56 9.91 -6.09
C VAL A 101 -15.45 11.09 -6.46
N ALA A 102 -16.16 11.68 -5.50
CA ALA A 102 -17.02 12.84 -5.77
C ALA A 102 -16.26 14.06 -6.31
N ILE A 103 -15.07 14.36 -5.76
CA ILE A 103 -14.20 15.41 -6.29
C ILE A 103 -13.80 15.09 -7.74
N LEU A 104 -13.38 13.86 -8.03
CA LEU A 104 -12.95 13.48 -9.38
C LEU A 104 -14.11 13.48 -10.38
N GLN A 105 -15.33 13.16 -9.98
CA GLN A 105 -16.52 13.34 -10.82
C GLN A 105 -16.72 14.82 -11.19
N LEU A 106 -16.54 15.74 -10.24
CA LEU A 106 -16.63 17.17 -10.50
C LEU A 106 -15.47 17.67 -11.38
N VAL A 107 -14.30 17.05 -11.28
CA VAL A 107 -13.18 17.30 -12.21
C VAL A 107 -13.52 16.85 -13.62
N GLU A 108 -14.07 15.65 -13.81
CA GLU A 108 -14.53 15.16 -15.12
C GLU A 108 -15.61 16.05 -15.74
N GLN A 109 -16.42 16.71 -14.91
CA GLN A 109 -17.43 17.68 -15.33
C GLN A 109 -16.86 19.08 -15.60
N GLY A 110 -15.56 19.32 -15.38
CA GLY A 110 -14.94 20.63 -15.52
C GLY A 110 -15.34 21.65 -14.44
N LYS A 111 -15.99 21.20 -13.35
CA LYS A 111 -16.44 22.06 -12.25
C LYS A 111 -15.37 22.26 -11.17
N VAL A 112 -14.40 21.37 -11.08
CA VAL A 112 -13.29 21.45 -10.14
C VAL A 112 -11.98 21.27 -10.91
N ASP A 113 -11.03 22.19 -10.67
CA ASP A 113 -9.63 22.05 -11.06
C ASP A 113 -8.84 21.57 -9.84
N LEU A 114 -8.14 20.45 -10.00
CA LEU A 114 -7.34 19.85 -8.93
C LEU A 114 -6.19 20.78 -8.48
N ASP A 115 -5.69 21.63 -9.35
CA ASP A 115 -4.54 22.47 -9.08
C ASP A 115 -4.92 23.90 -8.69
N ALA A 116 -6.23 24.20 -8.67
CA ALA A 116 -6.74 25.47 -8.15
C ALA A 116 -6.60 25.55 -6.62
N PRO A 117 -6.32 26.74 -6.06
CA PRO A 117 -6.39 26.96 -4.62
C PRO A 117 -7.78 26.65 -4.07
N VAL A 118 -7.83 26.07 -2.88
CA VAL A 118 -9.11 25.69 -2.25
C VAL A 118 -10.07 26.85 -2.06
N GLN A 119 -9.55 28.08 -1.89
CA GLN A 119 -10.35 29.32 -1.76
C GLN A 119 -11.19 29.63 -3.00
N THR A 120 -10.82 29.10 -4.17
CA THR A 120 -11.65 29.19 -5.39
C THR A 120 -13.05 28.63 -5.15
N TYR A 121 -13.16 27.58 -4.34
CA TYR A 121 -14.43 26.91 -4.03
C TYR A 121 -14.93 27.20 -2.62
N VAL A 122 -14.02 27.48 -1.67
CA VAL A 122 -14.34 27.73 -0.26
C VAL A 122 -13.78 29.12 0.13
N PRO A 123 -14.37 30.23 -0.38
CA PRO A 123 -13.82 31.57 -0.20
C PRO A 123 -13.79 32.05 1.24
N TYR A 124 -14.58 31.46 2.10
CA TYR A 124 -14.58 31.75 3.54
C TYR A 124 -13.47 31.03 4.32
N PHE A 125 -12.73 30.08 3.72
CA PHE A 125 -11.56 29.50 4.34
C PHE A 125 -10.40 30.49 4.28
N PRO A 126 -9.77 30.85 5.41
CA PRO A 126 -8.75 31.89 5.43
C PRO A 126 -7.58 31.60 4.49
N VAL A 127 -7.06 32.67 3.88
CA VAL A 127 -5.80 32.58 3.13
C VAL A 127 -4.69 32.22 4.10
N LYS A 128 -3.95 31.17 3.80
CA LYS A 128 -2.81 30.69 4.58
C LYS A 128 -1.50 31.28 4.05
N ALA A 129 -0.41 31.07 4.77
CA ALA A 129 0.92 31.52 4.34
C ALA A 129 1.31 31.01 2.94
N PHE A 130 0.74 29.87 2.52
CA PHE A 130 0.92 29.27 1.20
C PHE A 130 -0.44 28.81 0.65
N PRO A 131 -0.66 28.87 -0.68
CA PRO A 131 -1.86 28.33 -1.30
C PRO A 131 -1.90 26.80 -1.15
N ILE A 132 -3.11 26.27 -0.92
CA ILE A 132 -3.38 24.83 -0.79
C ILE A 132 -4.26 24.44 -1.96
N THR A 133 -3.84 23.49 -2.79
CA THR A 133 -4.64 23.00 -3.91
C THR A 133 -5.56 21.86 -3.51
N VAL A 134 -6.63 21.63 -4.28
CA VAL A 134 -7.55 20.48 -4.10
C VAL A 134 -6.79 19.16 -4.20
N ARG A 135 -5.84 19.03 -5.13
CA ARG A 135 -4.96 17.88 -5.27
C ARG A 135 -4.16 17.59 -4.00
N GLN A 136 -3.57 18.62 -3.39
CA GLN A 136 -2.79 18.47 -2.16
C GLN A 136 -3.66 18.04 -0.97
N LEU A 137 -4.93 18.48 -0.91
CA LEU A 137 -5.87 18.02 0.11
C LEU A 137 -6.20 16.52 -0.06
N LEU A 138 -6.45 16.07 -1.29
CA LEU A 138 -6.75 14.67 -1.60
C LEU A 138 -5.62 13.71 -1.17
N GLY A 139 -4.37 14.13 -1.33
CA GLY A 139 -3.18 13.34 -0.99
C GLY A 139 -2.57 13.63 0.39
N HIS A 140 -3.27 14.36 1.27
CA HIS A 140 -2.74 14.75 2.59
C HIS A 140 -1.41 15.53 2.55
N LEU A 141 -1.21 16.29 1.47
CA LEU A 141 -0.04 17.14 1.24
C LEU A 141 -0.33 18.63 1.48
N GLY A 142 -1.51 18.99 1.99
CA GLY A 142 -1.94 20.37 2.17
C GLY A 142 -1.31 21.11 3.34
N GLY A 143 -0.48 20.46 4.16
CA GLY A 143 0.15 21.10 5.33
C GLY A 143 -0.82 21.42 6.48
N ILE A 144 -2.07 20.97 6.43
CA ILE A 144 -3.07 21.18 7.47
C ILE A 144 -2.76 20.25 8.65
N ASP A 145 -2.80 20.80 9.85
CA ASP A 145 -2.57 20.04 11.09
C ASP A 145 -3.71 19.04 11.36
N ALA A 146 -3.42 18.07 12.20
CA ALA A 146 -4.36 17.03 12.60
C ALA A 146 -4.39 16.89 14.12
N TYR A 147 -5.57 16.69 14.68
CA TYR A 147 -5.82 16.20 16.05
C TYR A 147 -4.82 16.69 17.11
N ARG A 148 -4.86 17.97 17.47
CA ARG A 148 -3.85 18.57 18.36
C ARG A 148 -3.93 18.03 19.78
N ASN A 149 -5.13 17.89 20.32
CA ASN A 149 -5.36 17.35 21.67
C ASN A 149 -6.86 17.08 21.93
N SER A 150 -7.17 16.44 23.07
CA SER A 150 -8.55 16.10 23.45
C SER A 150 -9.47 17.32 23.65
N GLN A 151 -8.93 18.49 23.96
CA GLN A 151 -9.75 19.71 24.13
C GLN A 151 -10.25 20.24 22.79
N VAL A 152 -9.41 20.20 21.75
CA VAL A 152 -9.84 20.56 20.40
C VAL A 152 -10.88 19.57 19.87
N GLU A 153 -10.81 18.31 20.29
CA GLU A 153 -11.71 17.25 19.85
C GLU A 153 -13.06 17.21 20.63
N GLN A 154 -13.30 18.13 21.55
CA GLN A 154 -14.60 18.20 22.28
C GLN A 154 -15.79 18.58 21.39
N HIS A 155 -15.53 19.14 20.20
CA HIS A 155 -16.58 19.45 19.22
C HIS A 155 -17.43 18.24 18.77
N PHE A 156 -17.02 17.01 19.09
CA PHE A 156 -17.79 15.80 18.83
C PHE A 156 -19.03 15.61 19.70
N LYS A 157 -19.32 16.50 20.60
CA LYS A 157 -20.55 16.45 21.42
C LYS A 157 -21.68 17.25 20.84
N GLU A 158 -21.45 18.00 19.78
CA GLU A 158 -22.41 18.94 19.20
C GLU A 158 -22.52 18.70 17.69
N HIS A 159 -23.76 18.83 17.19
CA HIS A 159 -24.02 18.83 15.76
C HIS A 159 -23.38 20.07 15.10
N LYS A 160 -22.74 19.85 13.94
CA LYS A 160 -22.10 20.91 13.16
C LYS A 160 -22.44 20.78 11.69
N ASP A 161 -22.86 21.90 11.10
CA ASP A 161 -22.93 22.02 9.65
C ASP A 161 -21.53 22.11 9.01
N THR A 162 -21.48 22.19 7.69
CA THR A 162 -20.22 22.27 6.93
C THR A 162 -19.38 23.48 7.33
N ARG A 163 -20.01 24.67 7.47
CA ARG A 163 -19.30 25.90 7.85
C ARG A 163 -18.72 25.80 9.27
N GLN A 164 -19.50 25.29 10.22
CA GLN A 164 -19.08 25.07 11.60
C GLN A 164 -17.97 24.00 11.69
N SER A 165 -18.03 22.97 10.85
CA SER A 165 -17.00 21.94 10.76
C SER A 165 -15.65 22.51 10.29
N ILE A 166 -15.68 23.45 9.35
CA ILE A 166 -14.47 24.15 8.88
C ILE A 166 -13.95 25.11 9.97
N ALA A 167 -14.83 25.78 10.71
CA ALA A 167 -14.47 26.70 11.78
C ALA A 167 -13.66 26.05 12.92
N VAL A 168 -13.76 24.73 13.10
CA VAL A 168 -12.95 23.99 14.11
C VAL A 168 -11.44 24.18 13.90
N PHE A 169 -10.98 24.29 12.66
CA PHE A 169 -9.54 24.28 12.31
C PHE A 169 -9.12 25.43 11.39
N GLU A 170 -10.03 26.26 10.91
CA GLU A 170 -9.72 27.31 9.93
C GLU A 170 -8.68 28.32 10.42
N GLN A 171 -8.52 28.50 11.74
CA GLN A 171 -7.53 29.40 12.32
C GLN A 171 -6.16 28.71 12.57
N PHE A 172 -6.03 27.39 12.34
CA PHE A 172 -4.76 26.73 12.58
C PHE A 172 -3.74 27.12 11.52
N ASP A 173 -2.52 27.38 11.96
CA ASP A 173 -1.39 27.54 11.05
C ASP A 173 -1.05 26.25 10.33
N LEU A 174 -0.47 26.36 9.15
CA LEU A 174 0.08 25.21 8.46
C LEU A 174 1.30 24.67 9.22
N ILE A 175 1.39 23.34 9.32
CA ILE A 175 2.55 22.66 9.94
C ILE A 175 3.71 22.44 8.98
N ALA A 176 3.47 22.64 7.68
CA ALA A 176 4.46 22.54 6.61
C ALA A 176 3.95 23.29 5.39
N GLU A 177 4.85 23.71 4.52
CA GLU A 177 4.48 24.21 3.20
C GLU A 177 3.78 23.12 2.39
N PRO A 178 2.61 23.40 1.77
CA PRO A 178 1.89 22.43 0.96
C PRO A 178 2.76 21.77 -0.12
N GLY A 179 2.63 20.46 -0.26
CA GLY A 179 3.44 19.67 -1.18
C GLY A 179 4.78 19.19 -0.59
N THR A 180 5.23 19.65 0.57
CA THR A 180 6.55 19.29 1.09
C THR A 180 6.53 18.09 2.04
N ARG A 181 5.41 17.86 2.72
CA ARG A 181 5.29 16.83 3.74
C ARG A 181 3.92 16.16 3.72
N PHE A 182 3.92 14.83 3.75
CA PHE A 182 2.70 14.06 3.98
C PHE A 182 2.27 14.18 5.46
N ARG A 183 1.01 14.54 5.67
CA ARG A 183 0.39 14.58 7.00
C ARG A 183 -1.08 14.21 6.88
N TYR A 184 -1.41 12.98 7.26
CA TYR A 184 -2.79 12.52 7.26
C TYR A 184 -3.67 13.39 8.18
N THR A 185 -4.80 13.88 7.67
CA THR A 185 -5.73 14.72 8.43
C THR A 185 -7.16 14.58 7.92
N SER A 186 -8.14 14.52 8.83
CA SER A 186 -9.55 14.60 8.45
C SER A 186 -9.99 16.03 8.09
N TYR A 187 -9.33 17.05 8.61
CA TYR A 187 -9.71 18.44 8.34
C TYR A 187 -9.54 18.81 6.86
N GLY A 188 -8.50 18.32 6.19
CA GLY A 188 -8.35 18.50 4.74
C GLY A 188 -9.51 17.90 3.95
N TYR A 189 -10.05 16.77 4.41
CA TYR A 189 -11.21 16.14 3.78
C TYR A 189 -12.52 16.87 4.07
N ASN A 190 -12.65 17.54 5.20
CA ASN A 190 -13.79 18.44 5.44
C ASN A 190 -13.79 19.61 4.45
N LEU A 191 -12.62 20.17 4.11
CA LEU A 191 -12.52 21.17 3.04
C LEU A 191 -12.94 20.59 1.68
N LEU A 192 -12.57 19.34 1.37
CA LEU A 192 -13.02 18.68 0.13
C LEU A 192 -14.55 18.51 0.11
N GLY A 193 -15.18 18.23 1.26
CA GLY A 193 -16.63 18.22 1.37
C GLY A 193 -17.25 19.58 1.05
N ALA A 194 -16.69 20.67 1.57
CA ALA A 194 -17.13 22.02 1.23
C ALA A 194 -16.90 22.36 -0.25
N VAL A 195 -15.81 21.88 -0.86
CA VAL A 195 -15.57 22.01 -2.32
C VAL A 195 -16.69 21.30 -3.10
N ILE A 196 -17.09 20.09 -2.69
CA ILE A 196 -18.19 19.36 -3.34
C ILE A 196 -19.49 20.16 -3.27
N GLU A 197 -19.84 20.66 -2.10
CA GLU A 197 -21.07 21.45 -1.92
C GLU A 197 -21.08 22.71 -2.78
N SER A 198 -19.97 23.46 -2.76
CA SER A 198 -19.84 24.69 -3.53
C SER A 198 -19.87 24.44 -5.05
N ALA A 199 -19.13 23.45 -5.54
CA ALA A 199 -19.02 23.19 -6.97
C ALA A 199 -20.26 22.51 -7.57
N SER A 200 -21.00 21.75 -6.76
CA SER A 200 -22.21 21.05 -7.19
C SER A 200 -23.48 21.83 -6.97
N GLY A 201 -23.54 22.69 -5.94
CA GLY A 201 -24.76 23.33 -5.44
C GLY A 201 -25.66 22.39 -4.64
N GLU A 202 -25.17 21.19 -4.29
CA GLU A 202 -25.89 20.17 -3.50
C GLU A 202 -25.25 20.03 -2.11
N SER A 203 -26.02 19.62 -1.09
CA SER A 203 -25.41 19.19 0.16
C SER A 203 -24.52 17.97 -0.08
N TYR A 204 -23.45 17.79 0.72
CA TYR A 204 -22.54 16.64 0.59
C TYR A 204 -23.29 15.31 0.55
N GLY A 205 -24.16 15.05 1.53
CA GLY A 205 -24.94 13.81 1.57
C GLY A 205 -25.91 13.66 0.38
N GLY A 206 -26.47 14.77 -0.13
CA GLY A 206 -27.31 14.81 -1.34
C GLY A 206 -26.54 14.40 -2.59
N TYR A 207 -25.35 15.01 -2.80
CA TYR A 207 -24.47 14.68 -3.90
C TYR A 207 -24.03 13.21 -3.85
N MET A 208 -23.56 12.76 -2.68
CA MET A 208 -23.09 11.39 -2.50
C MET A 208 -24.19 10.36 -2.82
N ARG A 209 -25.39 10.58 -2.33
CA ARG A 209 -26.53 9.69 -2.60
C ARG A 209 -26.87 9.62 -4.08
N ARG A 210 -26.89 10.76 -4.77
CA ARG A 210 -27.31 10.84 -6.18
C ARG A 210 -26.23 10.33 -7.14
N HIS A 211 -24.96 10.65 -6.87
CA HIS A 211 -23.90 10.50 -7.85
C HIS A 211 -22.88 9.38 -7.51
N VAL A 212 -22.84 8.90 -6.26
CA VAL A 212 -21.91 7.87 -5.83
C VAL A 212 -22.65 6.64 -5.32
N TRP A 213 -23.46 6.78 -4.27
CA TRP A 213 -24.06 5.62 -3.59
C TRP A 213 -25.17 4.97 -4.40
N GLY A 214 -26.11 5.77 -4.93
CA GLY A 214 -27.24 5.27 -5.73
C GLY A 214 -26.79 4.51 -6.97
N PRO A 215 -25.90 5.07 -7.84
CA PRO A 215 -25.38 4.36 -9.01
C PRO A 215 -24.65 3.04 -8.72
N LEU A 216 -24.13 2.87 -7.49
CA LEU A 216 -23.48 1.64 -7.04
C LEU A 216 -24.42 0.66 -6.34
N GLY A 217 -25.71 1.02 -6.14
CA GLY A 217 -26.67 0.19 -5.41
C GLY A 217 -26.35 0.06 -3.92
N MET A 218 -25.74 1.09 -3.31
CA MET A 218 -25.42 1.11 -1.88
C MET A 218 -26.67 1.55 -1.09
N ASP A 219 -27.50 0.59 -0.73
CA ASP A 219 -28.84 0.85 -0.24
C ASP A 219 -28.90 1.18 1.27
N THR A 220 -27.87 0.81 2.03
CA THR A 220 -27.84 1.00 3.49
C THR A 220 -27.02 2.20 3.94
N ILE A 221 -26.21 2.77 3.03
CA ILE A 221 -25.33 3.88 3.38
C ILE A 221 -26.10 5.18 3.60
N VAL A 222 -25.76 5.84 4.71
CA VAL A 222 -26.31 7.14 5.10
C VAL A 222 -25.25 8.00 5.76
N MET A 223 -25.50 9.30 5.87
CA MET A 223 -24.78 10.13 6.85
C MET A 223 -25.13 9.63 8.25
N ASP A 224 -24.11 9.53 9.13
CA ASP A 224 -24.35 9.09 10.51
C ASP A 224 -24.92 10.26 11.33
N ASP A 225 -26.22 10.28 11.47
CA ASP A 225 -26.96 11.23 12.29
C ASP A 225 -27.40 10.49 13.57
N PRO A 226 -26.98 10.94 14.77
CA PRO A 226 -27.38 10.31 16.02
C PRO A 226 -28.87 10.40 16.31
N ASP A 227 -29.56 11.41 15.79
CA ASP A 227 -30.99 11.62 16.00
C ASP A 227 -31.86 10.82 15.02
N ALA A 228 -31.28 10.35 13.90
CA ALA A 228 -32.02 9.59 12.91
C ALA A 228 -32.24 8.14 13.35
N VAL A 229 -33.44 7.61 13.03
CA VAL A 229 -33.73 6.17 13.14
C VAL A 229 -33.11 5.44 11.95
N ILE A 230 -31.97 4.80 12.17
CA ILE A 230 -31.23 4.06 11.12
C ILE A 230 -31.42 2.56 11.35
N ALA A 231 -31.95 1.87 10.34
CA ALA A 231 -32.17 0.42 10.40
C ALA A 231 -30.84 -0.34 10.61
N HIS A 232 -30.88 -1.39 11.40
CA HIS A 232 -29.74 -2.26 11.69
C HIS A 232 -28.53 -1.54 12.31
N ARG A 233 -28.71 -0.39 12.91
CA ARG A 233 -27.64 0.38 13.59
C ARG A 233 -26.96 -0.51 14.64
N VAL A 234 -25.65 -0.65 14.51
CA VAL A 234 -24.80 -1.41 15.44
C VAL A 234 -24.47 -0.54 16.64
N ARG A 235 -24.46 -1.15 17.83
CA ARG A 235 -24.00 -0.53 19.06
C ARG A 235 -22.49 -0.73 19.21
N GLY A 236 -21.77 0.32 19.54
CA GLY A 236 -20.31 0.28 19.68
C GLY A 236 -19.85 0.07 21.12
N TYR A 237 -18.69 -0.56 21.25
CA TYR A 237 -18.11 -0.92 22.54
C TYR A 237 -16.64 -0.54 22.62
N ARG A 238 -16.15 -0.40 23.87
CA ARG A 238 -14.72 -0.26 24.19
C ARG A 238 -14.35 -1.19 25.33
N LEU A 239 -13.10 -1.56 25.43
CA LEU A 239 -12.57 -2.30 26.59
C LEU A 239 -12.00 -1.31 27.61
N ALA A 240 -12.42 -1.46 28.86
CA ALA A 240 -11.81 -0.83 30.03
C ALA A 240 -11.24 -1.93 30.92
N GLY A 241 -9.95 -2.15 30.83
CA GLY A 241 -9.33 -3.35 31.36
C GLY A 241 -9.90 -4.60 30.69
N ASN A 242 -10.53 -5.47 31.50
CA ASN A 242 -11.17 -6.70 31.03
C ASN A 242 -12.69 -6.59 30.86
N GLU A 243 -13.28 -5.43 30.95
CA GLU A 243 -14.73 -5.24 30.85
C GLU A 243 -15.13 -4.53 29.56
N TRP A 244 -16.23 -4.96 28.96
CA TRP A 244 -16.88 -4.20 27.91
C TRP A 244 -17.60 -3.00 28.51
N LYS A 245 -17.41 -1.87 27.94
CA LYS A 245 -18.18 -0.64 28.19
C LYS A 245 -18.78 -0.15 26.87
N ASN A 246 -19.92 0.53 26.94
CA ASN A 246 -20.42 1.23 25.78
C ASN A 246 -19.38 2.24 25.29
N ALA A 247 -19.28 2.39 23.97
CA ALA A 247 -18.48 3.44 23.38
C ALA A 247 -18.99 4.81 23.84
N GLU A 248 -18.12 5.79 23.84
CA GLU A 248 -18.51 7.16 24.18
C GLU A 248 -19.44 7.72 23.10
N PHE A 249 -20.51 8.41 23.53
CA PHE A 249 -21.37 9.12 22.59
C PHE A 249 -20.58 10.21 21.87
N VAL A 250 -20.67 10.21 20.54
CA VAL A 250 -20.11 11.25 19.68
C VAL A 250 -21.08 11.56 18.54
N ASP A 251 -21.21 12.84 18.23
CA ASP A 251 -21.77 13.34 16.98
C ASP A 251 -20.61 13.61 16.01
N ILE A 252 -20.58 12.88 14.91
CA ILE A 252 -19.49 12.96 13.93
C ILE A 252 -19.79 13.87 12.74
N SER A 253 -20.84 14.69 12.82
CA SER A 253 -21.19 15.66 11.79
C SER A 253 -20.05 16.61 11.45
N SER A 254 -19.23 16.98 12.45
CA SER A 254 -18.01 17.77 12.26
C SER A 254 -16.92 17.09 11.39
N ARG A 255 -17.10 15.82 11.03
CA ARG A 255 -16.23 15.04 10.13
C ARG A 255 -16.99 14.47 8.94
N PHE A 256 -18.07 15.13 8.52
CA PHE A 256 -19.05 14.64 7.57
C PHE A 256 -18.46 13.96 6.33
N SER A 257 -17.51 14.58 5.64
CA SER A 257 -16.87 14.08 4.42
C SER A 257 -15.55 13.32 4.65
N ALA A 258 -15.05 13.35 5.89
CA ALA A 258 -13.83 12.65 6.27
C ALA A 258 -14.09 11.29 6.95
N GLY A 259 -15.29 11.13 7.56
CA GLY A 259 -15.60 9.97 8.39
C GLY A 259 -17.06 9.87 8.84
N GLY A 260 -17.97 10.68 8.28
CA GLY A 260 -19.33 10.86 8.74
C GLY A 260 -20.38 9.93 8.13
N THR A 261 -19.97 8.81 7.53
CA THR A 261 -20.90 7.85 6.92
C THR A 261 -21.06 6.59 7.75
N ARG A 262 -22.19 5.91 7.56
CA ARG A 262 -22.53 4.62 8.14
C ARG A 262 -23.10 3.71 7.06
N ALA A 263 -22.70 2.44 7.03
CA ALA A 263 -23.16 1.47 6.03
C ALA A 263 -22.99 0.02 6.49
N SER A 264 -23.52 -0.90 5.69
CA SER A 264 -23.26 -2.34 5.80
C SER A 264 -21.99 -2.76 5.04
N VAL A 265 -21.49 -3.96 5.28
CA VAL A 265 -20.34 -4.52 4.55
C VAL A 265 -20.67 -4.76 3.06
N PRO A 266 -21.86 -5.22 2.63
CA PRO A 266 -22.23 -5.24 1.21
C PRO A 266 -22.04 -3.90 0.50
N ASP A 267 -22.43 -2.78 1.12
CA ASP A 267 -22.21 -1.45 0.52
C ASP A 267 -20.72 -1.11 0.38
N MET A 268 -19.89 -1.48 1.36
CA MET A 268 -18.45 -1.30 1.25
C MET A 268 -17.87 -2.10 0.07
N LEU A 269 -18.35 -3.34 -0.13
CA LEU A 269 -17.94 -4.19 -1.26
C LEU A 269 -18.41 -3.60 -2.59
N ALA A 270 -19.65 -3.11 -2.67
CA ALA A 270 -20.21 -2.46 -3.84
C ALA A 270 -19.40 -1.22 -4.23
N PHE A 271 -18.97 -0.41 -3.26
CA PHE A 271 -18.11 0.74 -3.49
C PHE A 271 -16.75 0.34 -4.06
N GLY A 272 -16.02 -0.57 -3.40
CA GLY A 272 -14.71 -1.01 -3.86
C GLY A 272 -14.75 -1.64 -5.26
N ARG A 273 -15.77 -2.48 -5.53
CA ARG A 273 -16.01 -3.05 -6.85
C ARG A 273 -16.31 -1.97 -7.89
N GLY A 274 -17.20 -1.02 -7.58
CA GLY A 274 -17.58 0.06 -8.49
C GLY A 274 -16.42 0.94 -8.90
N VAL A 275 -15.44 1.14 -8.01
CA VAL A 275 -14.22 1.89 -8.31
C VAL A 275 -13.35 1.15 -9.32
N HIS A 276 -13.00 -0.11 -9.08
CA HIS A 276 -12.10 -0.83 -9.99
C HIS A 276 -12.78 -1.28 -11.30
N GLU A 277 -14.10 -1.36 -11.35
CA GLU A 277 -14.86 -1.61 -12.57
C GLU A 277 -15.12 -0.32 -13.41
N GLY A 278 -14.74 0.84 -12.88
CA GLY A 278 -14.93 2.11 -13.59
C GLY A 278 -16.39 2.53 -13.76
N LYS A 279 -17.28 2.12 -12.83
CA LYS A 279 -18.73 2.41 -12.93
C LYS A 279 -19.09 3.87 -12.69
N ILE A 280 -18.28 4.59 -11.92
CA ILE A 280 -18.58 5.95 -11.44
C ILE A 280 -17.50 6.98 -11.77
N LEU A 281 -16.39 6.54 -12.35
CA LEU A 281 -15.28 7.37 -12.84
C LEU A 281 -14.73 6.78 -14.13
N SER A 282 -14.16 7.62 -14.98
CA SER A 282 -13.39 7.18 -16.14
C SER A 282 -12.17 6.35 -15.72
N ALA A 283 -11.70 5.45 -16.57
CA ALA A 283 -10.47 4.69 -16.33
C ALA A 283 -9.25 5.60 -16.09
N ALA A 284 -9.25 6.79 -16.70
CA ALA A 284 -8.23 7.80 -16.51
C ALA A 284 -8.21 8.35 -15.08
N SER A 285 -9.38 8.72 -14.55
CA SER A 285 -9.53 9.23 -13.19
C SER A 285 -9.24 8.17 -12.15
N VAL A 286 -9.70 6.93 -12.38
CA VAL A 286 -9.35 5.80 -11.51
C VAL A 286 -7.83 5.59 -11.46
N ALA A 287 -7.17 5.54 -12.62
CA ALA A 287 -5.72 5.37 -12.68
C ALA A 287 -4.96 6.51 -11.95
N ALA A 288 -5.41 7.76 -12.10
CA ALA A 288 -4.81 8.90 -11.38
C ALA A 288 -5.08 8.83 -9.86
N MET A 289 -6.28 8.41 -9.46
CA MET A 289 -6.70 8.33 -8.07
C MET A 289 -5.86 7.33 -7.25
N VAL A 290 -5.50 6.21 -7.85
CA VAL A 290 -4.81 5.11 -7.18
C VAL A 290 -3.29 5.15 -7.33
N GLN A 291 -2.73 6.22 -7.87
CA GLN A 291 -1.28 6.40 -7.91
C GLN A 291 -0.77 7.05 -6.62
N PRO A 292 0.32 6.54 -6.02
CA PRO A 292 0.97 7.21 -4.91
C PRO A 292 1.37 8.63 -5.30
N MET A 293 0.99 9.59 -4.47
CA MET A 293 1.37 10.98 -4.68
C MET A 293 2.79 11.24 -4.21
N ALA A 294 3.47 12.19 -4.83
CA ALA A 294 4.82 12.56 -4.46
C ALA A 294 4.86 13.93 -3.78
N THR A 295 5.80 14.11 -2.85
CA THR A 295 6.17 15.44 -2.36
C THR A 295 6.91 16.21 -3.46
N ARG A 296 7.07 17.55 -3.32
CA ARG A 296 7.87 18.37 -4.24
C ARG A 296 9.31 17.88 -4.42
N ALA A 297 9.87 17.21 -3.41
CA ALA A 297 11.20 16.62 -3.48
C ALA A 297 11.21 15.26 -4.21
N GLY A 298 10.09 14.84 -4.80
CA GLY A 298 9.96 13.56 -5.51
C GLY A 298 9.82 12.34 -4.61
N ARG A 299 9.72 12.51 -3.27
CA ARG A 299 9.49 11.39 -2.37
C ARG A 299 8.04 10.92 -2.49
N LEU A 300 7.85 9.68 -2.87
CA LEU A 300 6.52 9.07 -2.92
C LEU A 300 5.93 8.94 -1.51
N THR A 301 4.63 9.14 -1.43
CA THR A 301 3.82 8.83 -0.26
C THR A 301 3.14 7.48 -0.49
N ASP A 302 2.74 6.82 0.58
CA ASP A 302 1.97 5.58 0.48
C ASP A 302 0.47 5.87 0.32
N TYR A 303 0.13 6.99 -0.33
CA TYR A 303 -1.25 7.47 -0.44
C TYR A 303 -1.50 8.15 -1.79
N GLY A 304 -2.60 7.78 -2.43
CA GLY A 304 -3.12 8.41 -3.63
C GLY A 304 -4.17 9.47 -3.30
N MET A 305 -5.19 9.61 -4.14
CA MET A 305 -6.32 10.51 -3.86
C MET A 305 -7.40 9.73 -3.11
N GLY A 306 -7.32 9.75 -1.77
CA GLY A 306 -8.30 9.10 -0.89
C GLY A 306 -8.02 7.63 -0.57
N TRP A 307 -6.96 7.05 -1.06
CA TRP A 307 -6.62 5.64 -0.87
C TRP A 307 -5.20 5.46 -0.35
N GLU A 308 -5.04 4.55 0.58
CA GLU A 308 -3.75 3.94 0.88
C GLU A 308 -3.34 3.10 -0.33
N VAL A 309 -2.14 3.33 -0.87
CA VAL A 309 -1.63 2.68 -2.08
C VAL A 309 -0.26 2.12 -1.78
N VAL A 310 -0.25 0.99 -1.11
CA VAL A 310 0.98 0.31 -0.70
C VAL A 310 0.93 -1.15 -1.11
N PRO A 311 2.10 -1.79 -1.34
CA PRO A 311 2.17 -3.24 -1.52
C PRO A 311 1.69 -3.95 -0.26
N THR A 312 0.43 -4.31 -0.22
CA THR A 312 -0.20 -4.95 0.92
C THR A 312 0.09 -6.45 0.91
N GLY A 313 0.83 -6.94 1.90
CA GLY A 313 1.30 -8.33 1.90
C GLY A 313 2.20 -8.65 0.70
N GLY A 314 2.83 -7.64 0.09
CA GLY A 314 3.64 -7.77 -1.12
C GLY A 314 2.83 -7.79 -2.43
N ARG A 315 1.56 -7.31 -2.41
CA ARG A 315 0.68 -7.22 -3.58
C ARG A 315 0.15 -5.81 -3.74
N TYR A 316 -0.10 -5.41 -4.98
CA TYR A 316 -0.80 -4.16 -5.23
C TYR A 316 -2.25 -4.25 -4.75
N ALA A 317 -2.59 -3.39 -3.82
CA ALA A 317 -3.94 -3.16 -3.36
C ALA A 317 -4.15 -1.67 -3.12
N ILE A 318 -5.38 -1.23 -3.28
CA ILE A 318 -5.85 0.03 -2.72
C ILE A 318 -6.67 -0.29 -1.48
N ALA A 319 -6.44 0.44 -0.42
CA ALA A 319 -7.08 0.17 0.86
C ALA A 319 -7.44 1.45 1.59
N HIS A 320 -8.36 1.37 2.52
CA HIS A 320 -8.52 2.39 3.53
C HIS A 320 -9.02 1.80 4.84
N SER A 321 -8.34 2.15 5.92
CA SER A 321 -8.77 1.83 7.27
C SER A 321 -9.76 2.88 7.80
N GLY A 322 -10.62 2.48 8.73
CA GLY A 322 -11.51 3.38 9.45
C GLY A 322 -11.47 3.11 10.94
N GLN A 323 -11.28 4.15 11.74
CA GLN A 323 -11.32 4.06 13.20
C GLN A 323 -11.92 5.33 13.80
N GLN A 324 -12.91 5.14 14.65
CA GLN A 324 -13.51 6.19 15.49
C GLN A 324 -14.27 5.53 16.64
N PRO A 325 -14.80 6.29 17.62
CA PRO A 325 -15.66 5.71 18.63
C PRO A 325 -16.75 4.84 18.01
N GLU A 326 -17.03 3.69 18.63
CA GLU A 326 -17.94 2.60 18.23
C GLU A 326 -17.37 1.59 17.23
N THR A 327 -16.38 1.91 16.40
CA THR A 327 -16.10 1.05 15.26
C THR A 327 -14.63 1.04 14.81
N VAL A 328 -14.26 -0.07 14.21
CA VAL A 328 -13.13 -0.17 13.29
C VAL A 328 -13.59 -0.84 12.00
N THR A 329 -13.11 -0.35 10.87
CA THR A 329 -13.43 -0.87 9.54
C THR A 329 -12.17 -0.98 8.69
N TYR A 330 -12.21 -1.84 7.68
CA TYR A 330 -11.18 -1.89 6.64
C TYR A 330 -11.83 -2.27 5.32
N LEU A 331 -11.41 -1.58 4.27
CA LEU A 331 -11.76 -1.87 2.88
C LEU A 331 -10.47 -2.10 2.09
N TYR A 332 -10.38 -3.23 1.41
CA TYR A 332 -9.31 -3.55 0.48
C TYR A 332 -9.88 -3.83 -0.90
N SER A 333 -9.22 -3.35 -1.94
CA SER A 333 -9.50 -3.74 -3.32
C SER A 333 -8.21 -4.14 -4.03
N PHE A 334 -8.25 -5.25 -4.73
CA PHE A 334 -7.19 -5.80 -5.59
C PHE A 334 -7.68 -5.71 -7.04
N PRO A 335 -7.48 -4.58 -7.75
CA PRO A 335 -8.11 -4.33 -9.05
C PRO A 335 -7.76 -5.38 -10.10
N SER A 336 -6.51 -5.83 -10.17
CA SER A 336 -6.07 -6.87 -11.11
C SER A 336 -6.75 -8.23 -10.92
N ARG A 337 -7.31 -8.48 -9.72
CA ARG A 337 -8.01 -9.71 -9.35
C ARG A 337 -9.52 -9.56 -9.33
N LYS A 338 -10.03 -8.37 -9.56
CA LYS A 338 -11.45 -8.00 -9.35
C LYS A 338 -11.95 -8.46 -7.98
N LEU A 339 -11.10 -8.35 -6.97
CA LEU A 339 -11.36 -8.80 -5.60
C LEU A 339 -11.46 -7.59 -4.67
N THR A 340 -12.58 -7.48 -3.98
CA THR A 340 -12.77 -6.53 -2.88
C THR A 340 -13.02 -7.31 -1.59
N LEU A 341 -12.42 -6.88 -0.50
CA LEU A 341 -12.56 -7.43 0.84
C LEU A 341 -12.95 -6.32 1.81
N ALA A 342 -13.87 -6.58 2.70
CA ALA A 342 -14.28 -5.61 3.70
C ALA A 342 -14.53 -6.26 5.06
N VAL A 343 -14.28 -5.50 6.12
CA VAL A 343 -14.56 -5.87 7.50
C VAL A 343 -15.04 -4.65 8.26
N ALA A 344 -16.02 -4.86 9.14
CA ALA A 344 -16.49 -3.86 10.10
C ALA A 344 -16.74 -4.53 11.45
N ALA A 345 -16.25 -3.94 12.54
CA ALA A 345 -16.37 -4.45 13.88
C ALA A 345 -16.78 -3.36 14.86
N ASN A 346 -17.54 -3.73 15.89
CA ASN A 346 -18.11 -2.82 16.87
C ASN A 346 -17.32 -2.71 18.17
N LEU A 347 -16.00 -2.87 18.09
CA LEU A 347 -15.11 -2.65 19.22
C LEU A 347 -13.98 -1.70 18.82
N GLU A 348 -13.77 -0.67 19.63
CA GLU A 348 -12.68 0.28 19.44
C GLU A 348 -11.30 -0.37 19.62
N ARG A 349 -10.30 0.12 18.87
CA ARG A 349 -8.89 -0.23 19.04
C ARG A 349 -8.55 -1.72 18.88
N VAL A 350 -9.37 -2.44 18.10
CA VAL A 350 -8.98 -3.78 17.66
C VAL A 350 -8.30 -3.70 16.28
N ASN A 351 -7.56 -4.75 15.93
CA ASN A 351 -7.00 -4.86 14.57
C ASN A 351 -7.96 -5.68 13.68
N PRO A 352 -8.77 -5.03 12.83
CA PRO A 352 -9.69 -5.72 11.93
C PRO A 352 -8.97 -6.32 10.72
N GLU A 353 -7.78 -5.85 10.39
CA GLU A 353 -7.02 -6.27 9.21
C GLU A 353 -6.76 -7.77 9.19
N VAL A 354 -6.58 -8.40 10.35
CA VAL A 354 -6.34 -9.85 10.45
C VAL A 354 -7.49 -10.69 9.86
N PHE A 355 -8.73 -10.18 9.89
CA PHE A 355 -9.87 -10.85 9.27
C PHE A 355 -9.79 -10.75 7.73
N VAL A 356 -9.41 -9.60 7.20
CA VAL A 356 -9.19 -9.39 5.76
C VAL A 356 -8.05 -10.26 5.25
N GLN A 357 -6.93 -10.29 5.98
CA GLN A 357 -5.76 -11.12 5.64
C GLN A 357 -6.15 -12.60 5.54
N ARG A 358 -6.84 -13.11 6.56
CA ARG A 358 -7.26 -14.51 6.56
C ARG A 358 -8.33 -14.79 5.51
N LEU A 359 -9.26 -13.87 5.28
CA LEU A 359 -10.28 -14.02 4.23
C LEU A 359 -9.65 -14.02 2.83
N PHE A 360 -8.62 -13.18 2.60
CA PHE A 360 -7.84 -13.22 1.37
C PHE A 360 -7.25 -14.60 1.12
N GLU A 361 -6.60 -15.20 2.13
CA GLU A 361 -6.03 -16.56 2.01
C GLU A 361 -7.10 -17.62 1.69
N VAL A 362 -8.27 -17.48 2.31
CA VAL A 362 -9.41 -18.39 2.08
C VAL A 362 -9.94 -18.26 0.66
N VAL A 363 -10.11 -17.04 0.17
CA VAL A 363 -10.68 -16.77 -1.15
C VAL A 363 -9.71 -17.19 -2.26
N THR A 364 -8.45 -16.76 -2.15
CA THR A 364 -7.47 -16.95 -3.23
C THR A 364 -6.71 -18.27 -3.15
N GLY A 365 -6.64 -18.88 -1.96
CA GLY A 365 -5.75 -20.02 -1.70
C GLY A 365 -4.27 -19.63 -1.59
N GLU A 366 -3.94 -18.34 -1.64
CA GLU A 366 -2.58 -17.82 -1.54
C GLU A 366 -2.30 -17.30 -0.10
N PRO A 367 -1.05 -17.39 0.39
CA PRO A 367 -0.69 -16.78 1.66
C PRO A 367 -0.76 -15.26 1.57
N TRP A 368 -1.14 -14.58 2.67
CA TRP A 368 -1.16 -13.13 2.70
C TRP A 368 0.22 -12.51 2.47
N GLN A 369 1.24 -13.02 3.15
CA GLN A 369 2.61 -12.57 2.96
C GLN A 369 3.25 -13.27 1.77
N LEU A 370 3.77 -12.49 0.81
CA LEU A 370 4.43 -13.02 -0.39
C LEU A 370 5.90 -13.39 -0.18
N ASN A 371 6.59 -12.71 0.73
CA ASN A 371 8.00 -13.00 1.04
C ASN A 371 8.09 -14.19 2.00
N THR A 372 7.78 -15.38 1.49
CA THR A 372 7.73 -16.62 2.28
C THR A 372 9.01 -17.44 2.25
N TYR A 373 10.09 -16.94 1.63
CA TYR A 373 11.37 -17.57 1.70
C TYR A 373 11.96 -17.59 3.13
N ILE A 374 11.45 -16.72 4.03
CA ILE A 374 11.67 -16.82 5.46
C ILE A 374 10.30 -16.91 6.14
N ALA A 375 9.82 -18.13 6.32
CA ALA A 375 8.48 -18.37 6.89
C ALA A 375 8.42 -18.13 8.41
N ASP A 376 9.55 -18.23 9.11
CA ASP A 376 9.66 -17.90 10.52
C ASP A 376 9.72 -16.39 10.73
N ALA A 377 8.76 -15.86 11.51
CA ALA A 377 8.66 -14.41 11.74
C ALA A 377 9.85 -13.84 12.56
N GLY A 378 10.48 -14.65 13.40
CA GLY A 378 11.69 -14.25 14.14
C GLY A 378 12.88 -14.15 13.20
N ALA A 379 13.11 -15.16 12.39
CA ALA A 379 14.16 -15.17 11.37
C ALA A 379 13.98 -14.06 10.34
N GLN A 380 12.74 -13.74 9.94
CA GLN A 380 12.44 -12.62 9.04
C GLN A 380 12.83 -11.28 9.67
N ARG A 381 12.49 -11.04 10.93
CA ARG A 381 12.92 -9.84 11.65
C ARG A 381 14.44 -9.76 11.77
N ALA A 382 15.08 -10.87 12.13
CA ALA A 382 16.54 -10.93 12.20
C ALA A 382 17.19 -10.54 10.86
N TYR A 383 16.66 -11.04 9.74
CA TYR A 383 17.13 -10.66 8.42
C TYR A 383 16.94 -9.16 8.11
N GLN A 384 15.79 -8.59 8.45
CA GLN A 384 15.52 -7.15 8.26
C GLN A 384 16.46 -6.26 9.08
N VAL A 385 16.76 -6.68 10.31
CA VAL A 385 17.77 -6.00 11.16
C VAL A 385 19.15 -6.09 10.52
N ALA A 386 19.58 -7.28 10.10
CA ALA A 386 20.87 -7.48 9.43
C ALA A 386 21.00 -6.62 8.16
N GLN A 387 19.92 -6.51 7.36
CA GLN A 387 19.90 -5.62 6.19
C GLN A 387 20.10 -4.15 6.58
N GLY A 388 19.40 -3.65 7.58
CA GLY A 388 19.55 -2.25 8.04
C GLY A 388 20.97 -1.97 8.51
N LEU A 389 21.55 -2.86 9.31
CA LEU A 389 22.93 -2.75 9.80
C LEU A 389 23.94 -2.73 8.63
N PHE A 390 23.76 -3.59 7.65
CA PHE A 390 24.65 -3.71 6.50
C PHE A 390 24.55 -2.52 5.56
N GLU A 391 23.33 -2.14 5.14
CA GLU A 391 23.11 -1.08 4.15
C GLU A 391 23.63 0.27 4.64
N GLU A 392 23.36 0.61 5.92
CA GLU A 392 23.75 1.90 6.48
C GLU A 392 25.17 1.91 7.05
N GLY A 393 25.53 0.87 7.82
CA GLY A 393 26.79 0.83 8.53
C GLY A 393 27.98 0.60 7.60
N ARG A 394 27.90 -0.36 6.68
CA ARG A 394 28.96 -0.62 5.70
C ARG A 394 29.19 0.59 4.82
N SER A 395 28.12 1.16 4.27
CA SER A 395 28.20 2.35 3.42
C SER A 395 28.87 3.53 4.09
N TYR A 396 28.68 3.71 5.42
CA TYR A 396 29.40 4.72 6.18
C TYR A 396 30.88 4.39 6.33
N ALA A 397 31.20 3.15 6.72
CA ALA A 397 32.57 2.70 6.95
C ALA A 397 33.41 2.68 5.66
N GLU A 398 32.82 2.47 4.49
CA GLU A 398 33.52 2.58 3.20
C GLU A 398 33.97 4.00 2.87
N ARG A 399 33.28 5.02 3.41
CA ARG A 399 33.55 6.44 3.12
C ARG A 399 34.46 7.11 4.14
N THR A 400 34.65 6.50 5.31
CA THR A 400 35.45 7.10 6.38
C THR A 400 35.94 6.05 7.38
N ASP A 401 37.11 6.28 7.95
CA ASP A 401 37.67 5.48 9.05
C ASP A 401 37.23 6.02 10.45
N GLN A 402 36.53 7.13 10.47
CA GLN A 402 36.07 7.73 11.73
C GLN A 402 34.91 6.94 12.32
N PRO A 403 34.85 6.73 13.64
CA PRO A 403 33.69 6.16 14.29
C PRO A 403 32.48 7.07 14.10
N TYR A 404 31.32 6.49 13.83
CA TYR A 404 30.07 7.26 13.71
C TYR A 404 29.58 7.79 15.07
N ALA A 405 29.80 7.02 16.12
CA ALA A 405 29.39 7.34 17.48
C ALA A 405 30.42 6.84 18.51
N ASP A 406 30.36 7.34 19.71
CA ASP A 406 31.17 6.85 20.82
C ASP A 406 30.74 5.44 21.28
N ALA A 407 31.52 4.87 22.21
CA ALA A 407 31.25 3.53 22.73
C ALA A 407 29.95 3.45 23.55
N ALA A 408 29.51 4.54 24.17
CA ALA A 408 28.28 4.57 24.96
C ALA A 408 27.06 4.54 24.02
N ALA A 409 27.04 5.41 23.01
CA ALA A 409 26.00 5.44 22.00
C ALA A 409 25.92 4.14 21.22
N THR A 410 27.08 3.51 20.94
CA THR A 410 27.12 2.19 20.28
C THR A 410 26.46 1.11 21.14
N ARG A 411 26.80 1.02 22.43
CA ARG A 411 26.16 0.04 23.34
C ARG A 411 24.66 0.28 23.45
N GLU A 412 24.24 1.54 23.53
CA GLU A 412 22.83 1.89 23.58
C GLU A 412 22.09 1.44 22.31
N ALA A 413 22.69 1.61 21.12
CA ALA A 413 22.12 1.14 19.86
C ALA A 413 21.88 -0.38 19.84
N PHE A 414 22.86 -1.17 20.29
CA PHE A 414 22.70 -2.62 20.43
C PHE A 414 21.60 -2.99 21.44
N THR A 415 21.56 -2.27 22.57
CA THR A 415 20.52 -2.47 23.60
C THR A 415 19.13 -2.19 23.04
N GLN A 416 18.97 -1.13 22.24
CA GLN A 416 17.70 -0.80 21.61
C GLN A 416 17.29 -1.88 20.56
N ILE A 417 18.22 -2.35 19.74
CA ILE A 417 17.96 -3.45 18.80
C ILE A 417 17.46 -4.67 19.57
N ASN A 418 18.20 -5.12 20.58
CA ASN A 418 17.85 -6.29 21.37
C ASN A 418 16.46 -6.16 22.04
N ARG A 419 16.16 -5.02 22.63
CA ARG A 419 14.88 -4.81 23.33
C ARG A 419 13.69 -4.59 22.42
N GLN A 420 13.85 -3.94 21.28
CA GLN A 420 12.75 -3.43 20.48
C GLN A 420 12.60 -4.16 19.13
N ALA A 421 13.70 -4.33 18.39
CA ALA A 421 13.63 -4.99 17.08
C ALA A 421 13.40 -6.50 17.22
N LEU A 422 13.95 -7.12 18.26
CA LEU A 422 13.90 -8.55 18.50
C LEU A 422 12.81 -8.95 19.49
N ALA A 423 12.04 -7.98 19.99
CA ALA A 423 10.90 -8.23 20.88
C ALA A 423 9.87 -9.21 20.27
N PRO A 424 9.21 -10.04 21.09
CA PRO A 424 8.21 -10.97 20.59
C PRO A 424 6.98 -10.29 19.98
N GLU A 425 6.69 -9.05 20.36
CA GLU A 425 5.56 -8.26 19.83
C GLU A 425 5.84 -7.71 18.42
N ALA A 426 5.37 -8.41 17.41
CA ALA A 426 5.66 -8.13 16.00
C ALA A 426 5.38 -6.68 15.55
N LYS A 427 4.35 -6.02 16.10
CA LYS A 427 3.98 -4.65 15.71
C LYS A 427 4.96 -3.60 16.24
N ALA A 428 5.39 -3.76 17.49
CA ALA A 428 6.37 -2.85 18.10
C ALA A 428 7.75 -3.00 17.42
N ALA A 429 8.15 -4.25 17.16
CA ALA A 429 9.38 -4.56 16.47
C ALA A 429 9.42 -3.96 15.06
N ARG A 430 8.34 -4.08 14.27
CA ARG A 430 8.25 -3.50 12.92
C ARG A 430 8.35 -1.98 12.94
N ALA A 431 7.59 -1.32 13.82
CA ALA A 431 7.63 0.13 13.96
C ALA A 431 9.03 0.63 14.33
N PHE A 432 9.74 -0.10 15.20
CA PHE A 432 11.12 0.22 15.55
C PHE A 432 12.08 0.02 14.36
N ILE A 433 11.98 -1.11 13.64
CA ILE A 433 12.83 -1.40 12.47
C ILE A 433 12.68 -0.31 11.41
N ASP A 434 11.44 0.12 11.16
CA ASP A 434 11.16 1.21 10.20
C ASP A 434 11.73 2.55 10.69
N ALA A 435 11.59 2.87 11.99
CA ALA A 435 12.12 4.12 12.58
C ALA A 435 13.65 4.13 12.66
N ALA A 436 14.27 3.00 12.96
CA ALA A 436 15.72 2.88 13.20
C ALA A 436 16.60 3.26 11.99
N ARG A 437 16.01 3.27 10.78
CA ARG A 437 16.65 3.73 9.54
C ARG A 437 16.63 5.26 9.37
N HIS A 438 15.82 5.99 10.13
CA HIS A 438 15.60 7.43 9.93
C HIS A 438 16.29 8.29 11.01
N PRO A 439 16.66 9.54 10.69
CA PRO A 439 17.24 10.47 11.67
C PRO A 439 16.36 10.68 12.91
N ALA A 440 15.05 10.68 12.75
CA ALA A 440 14.09 10.82 13.86
C ALA A 440 14.11 9.62 14.83
N GLY A 441 14.56 8.44 14.39
CA GLY A 441 14.76 7.25 15.23
C GLY A 441 16.18 7.08 15.75
N GLY A 442 17.02 8.12 15.70
CA GLY A 442 18.37 8.10 16.26
C GLY A 442 19.41 7.37 15.40
N ARG A 443 19.06 6.97 14.17
CA ARG A 443 19.95 6.24 13.24
C ARG A 443 20.59 5.00 13.88
N VAL A 444 19.80 4.23 14.60
CA VAL A 444 20.27 3.09 15.40
C VAL A 444 21.04 2.07 14.54
N PHE A 445 20.54 1.75 13.34
CA PHE A 445 21.22 0.82 12.44
C PHE A 445 22.54 1.38 11.90
N LEU A 446 22.59 2.67 11.60
CA LEU A 446 23.86 3.31 11.21
C LEU A 446 24.89 3.24 12.32
N THR A 447 24.48 3.55 13.56
CA THR A 447 25.38 3.54 14.74
C THR A 447 25.94 2.14 15.00
N ALA A 448 25.07 1.13 15.10
CA ALA A 448 25.52 -0.25 15.35
C ALA A 448 26.28 -0.82 14.16
N GLY A 449 25.76 -0.67 12.92
CA GLY A 449 26.36 -1.22 11.73
C GLY A 449 27.72 -0.62 11.37
N ALA A 450 27.91 0.70 11.57
CA ALA A 450 29.22 1.33 11.37
C ALA A 450 30.26 0.81 12.37
N SER A 451 29.85 0.55 13.62
CA SER A 451 30.73 -0.09 14.60
C SER A 451 31.10 -1.51 14.18
N MET A 452 30.13 -2.31 13.75
CA MET A 452 30.37 -3.67 13.24
C MET A 452 31.36 -3.66 12.09
N ALA A 453 31.14 -2.82 11.08
CA ALA A 453 32.01 -2.70 9.92
C ALA A 453 33.45 -2.31 10.30
N ARG A 454 33.60 -1.37 11.24
CA ARG A 454 34.92 -0.97 11.75
C ARG A 454 35.62 -2.12 12.46
N GLN A 455 34.92 -2.83 13.37
CA GLN A 455 35.50 -3.96 14.11
C GLN A 455 35.95 -5.10 13.18
N LEU A 456 35.15 -5.42 12.15
CA LEU A 456 35.52 -6.41 11.13
C LEU A 456 36.77 -5.97 10.37
N ARG A 457 36.88 -4.69 9.99
CA ARG A 457 38.06 -4.16 9.32
C ARG A 457 39.29 -4.20 10.23
N GLU A 458 39.18 -3.82 11.50
CA GLU A 458 40.24 -3.92 12.50
C GLU A 458 40.70 -5.37 12.73
N ALA A 459 39.80 -6.35 12.53
CA ALA A 459 40.11 -7.77 12.55
C ALA A 459 40.68 -8.28 11.22
N GLY A 460 40.96 -7.42 10.24
CA GLY A 460 41.56 -7.76 8.96
C GLY A 460 40.58 -8.21 7.89
N VAL A 461 39.29 -8.02 8.08
CA VAL A 461 38.27 -8.40 7.10
C VAL A 461 38.13 -7.32 6.02
N ASP A 462 38.27 -7.70 4.75
CA ASP A 462 37.96 -6.83 3.63
C ASP A 462 36.44 -6.76 3.42
N LEU A 463 35.84 -5.56 3.63
CA LEU A 463 34.40 -5.37 3.51
C LEU A 463 33.87 -5.59 2.08
N THR A 464 34.72 -5.56 1.06
CA THR A 464 34.31 -5.82 -0.33
C THR A 464 33.85 -7.26 -0.56
N GLN A 465 34.28 -8.19 0.31
CA GLN A 465 33.83 -9.59 0.24
C GLN A 465 32.34 -9.76 0.41
N TYR A 466 31.67 -8.77 1.07
CA TYR A 466 30.23 -8.79 1.27
C TYR A 466 29.43 -8.33 0.04
N ALA A 467 30.06 -8.14 -1.11
CA ALA A 467 29.37 -7.99 -2.40
C ALA A 467 28.47 -9.20 -2.70
N ARG A 468 28.87 -10.39 -2.26
CA ARG A 468 28.04 -11.60 -2.20
C ARG A 468 27.77 -11.96 -0.74
N GLY A 469 26.63 -12.60 -0.48
CA GLY A 469 26.19 -12.92 0.89
C GLY A 469 25.66 -11.74 1.67
N GLY A 470 26.01 -10.53 1.28
CA GLY A 470 25.43 -9.27 1.75
C GLY A 470 25.28 -9.18 3.27
N ALA A 471 24.11 -8.79 3.70
CA ALA A 471 23.77 -8.59 5.11
C ALA A 471 23.94 -9.83 5.99
N LEU A 472 23.69 -11.03 5.45
CA LEU A 472 23.80 -12.27 6.23
C LEU A 472 25.26 -12.60 6.54
N ALA A 473 26.13 -12.52 5.54
CA ALA A 473 27.57 -12.78 5.73
C ALA A 473 28.19 -11.72 6.66
N PHE A 474 27.86 -10.46 6.46
CA PHE A 474 28.32 -9.35 7.30
C PHE A 474 27.92 -9.52 8.79
N ALA A 475 26.64 -9.81 9.07
CA ALA A 475 26.17 -10.00 10.43
C ALA A 475 26.72 -11.26 11.08
N ARG A 476 26.82 -12.38 10.33
CA ARG A 476 27.42 -13.63 10.78
C ARG A 476 28.88 -13.42 11.21
N ASP A 477 29.69 -12.79 10.36
CA ASP A 477 31.12 -12.62 10.63
C ASP A 477 31.36 -11.72 11.85
N TYR A 478 30.52 -10.69 12.04
CA TYR A 478 30.55 -9.92 13.29
C TYR A 478 30.15 -10.75 14.52
N ILE A 479 29.10 -11.59 14.41
CA ILE A 479 28.68 -12.49 15.48
C ILE A 479 29.84 -13.42 15.86
N LEU A 480 30.50 -14.03 14.88
CA LEU A 480 31.64 -14.92 15.11
C LEU A 480 32.81 -14.15 15.75
N LEU A 481 33.09 -12.92 15.34
CA LEU A 481 34.12 -12.06 15.94
C LEU A 481 33.82 -11.76 17.40
N SER A 482 32.56 -11.38 17.71
CA SER A 482 32.12 -11.05 19.07
C SER A 482 32.07 -12.24 20.03
N GLN A 483 31.90 -13.45 19.50
CA GLN A 483 31.90 -14.71 20.26
C GLN A 483 33.31 -15.34 20.39
N GLY A 484 34.25 -14.91 19.54
CA GLY A 484 35.62 -15.44 19.46
C GLY A 484 36.63 -14.78 20.40
N ALA A 485 37.80 -14.40 19.88
CA ALA A 485 38.90 -13.83 20.65
C ALA A 485 38.58 -12.52 21.37
N GLN A 486 37.52 -11.83 20.99
CA GLN A 486 37.04 -10.58 21.60
C GLN A 486 35.76 -10.79 22.44
N ALA A 487 35.49 -12.01 22.85
CA ALA A 487 34.33 -12.32 23.69
C ALA A 487 34.27 -11.44 24.93
N GLY A 488 33.11 -10.77 25.15
CA GLY A 488 32.87 -9.84 26.27
C GLY A 488 33.44 -8.42 26.09
N THR A 489 34.19 -8.12 25.03
CA THR A 489 34.69 -6.75 24.75
C THR A 489 33.80 -6.02 23.72
N LEU A 490 33.19 -6.76 22.79
CA LEU A 490 32.31 -6.20 21.77
C LEU A 490 30.83 -6.31 22.19
N PRO A 491 29.99 -5.35 21.80
CA PRO A 491 28.54 -5.50 21.92
C PRO A 491 28.04 -6.72 21.14
N HIS A 492 27.07 -7.45 21.67
CA HIS A 492 26.52 -8.64 21.06
C HIS A 492 25.00 -8.56 20.98
N PHE A 493 24.42 -9.41 20.17
CA PHE A 493 22.97 -9.52 19.98
C PHE A 493 22.36 -10.58 20.91
N GLU A 494 21.04 -10.61 21.00
CA GLU A 494 20.30 -11.68 21.63
C GLU A 494 20.58 -13.02 20.95
N ALA A 495 20.71 -14.09 21.73
CA ALA A 495 21.08 -15.42 21.24
C ALA A 495 20.14 -15.94 20.13
N SER A 496 18.84 -15.63 20.21
CA SER A 496 17.86 -16.01 19.18
C SER A 496 18.13 -15.33 17.83
N PHE A 497 18.59 -14.07 17.85
CA PHE A 497 19.01 -13.36 16.63
C PHE A 497 20.25 -13.99 16.05
N GLU A 498 21.27 -14.21 16.88
CA GLU A 498 22.54 -14.78 16.44
C GLU A 498 22.37 -16.16 15.80
N GLN A 499 21.57 -17.04 16.43
CA GLN A 499 21.23 -18.36 15.90
C GLN A 499 20.49 -18.26 14.56
N SER A 500 19.53 -17.33 14.44
CA SER A 500 18.77 -17.14 13.21
C SER A 500 19.67 -16.68 12.05
N ILE A 501 20.56 -15.72 12.32
CA ILE A 501 21.51 -15.20 11.30
C ILE A 501 22.49 -16.28 10.88
N VAL A 502 23.08 -17.02 11.80
CA VAL A 502 24.04 -18.10 11.48
C VAL A 502 23.35 -19.20 10.64
N ALA A 503 22.12 -19.57 10.98
CA ALA A 503 21.35 -20.55 10.21
C ALA A 503 21.01 -20.08 8.79
N LEU A 504 20.57 -18.83 8.65
CA LEU A 504 20.27 -18.22 7.35
C LEU A 504 21.52 -18.07 6.49
N ALA A 505 22.63 -17.58 7.07
CA ALA A 505 23.90 -17.45 6.37
C ALA A 505 24.44 -18.81 5.90
N GLY A 506 24.37 -19.85 6.74
CA GLY A 506 24.75 -21.21 6.36
C GLY A 506 23.86 -21.79 5.23
N SER A 507 22.59 -21.44 5.20
CA SER A 507 21.70 -21.79 4.08
C SER A 507 22.10 -21.06 2.81
N TRP A 508 22.42 -19.75 2.91
CA TRP A 508 22.90 -18.96 1.79
C TRP A 508 24.23 -19.50 1.23
N ASP A 509 25.20 -19.81 2.10
CA ASP A 509 26.51 -20.35 1.69
C ASP A 509 26.37 -21.65 0.89
N ARG A 510 25.50 -22.56 1.34
CA ARG A 510 25.22 -23.81 0.60
C ARG A 510 24.62 -23.52 -0.77
N THR A 511 23.69 -22.56 -0.85
CA THR A 511 23.04 -22.19 -2.11
C THR A 511 24.03 -21.49 -3.05
N ALA A 512 24.85 -20.60 -2.52
CA ALA A 512 25.90 -19.91 -3.26
C ALA A 512 26.94 -20.90 -3.86
N ALA A 513 27.32 -21.91 -3.10
CA ALA A 513 28.25 -22.98 -3.60
C ALA A 513 27.65 -23.77 -4.77
N ILE A 514 26.31 -23.93 -4.81
CA ILE A 514 25.62 -24.53 -5.97
C ILE A 514 25.59 -23.57 -7.17
N ALA A 515 25.31 -22.29 -6.92
CA ALA A 515 25.21 -21.29 -7.98
C ALA A 515 26.57 -20.98 -8.66
N TRP A 516 27.63 -20.94 -7.85
CA TRP A 516 29.02 -20.68 -8.30
C TRP A 516 29.94 -21.82 -7.89
N PRO A 517 29.81 -23.01 -8.51
CA PRO A 517 30.65 -24.13 -8.16
C PRO A 517 32.12 -23.88 -8.55
N ALA A 518 33.04 -24.40 -7.75
CA ALA A 518 34.47 -24.32 -8.03
C ALA A 518 34.87 -25.03 -9.33
N ALA A 519 34.11 -26.05 -9.77
CA ALA A 519 34.24 -26.72 -11.05
C ALA A 519 33.04 -26.43 -11.96
N PRO A 520 33.19 -26.31 -13.29
CA PRO A 520 32.12 -26.06 -14.21
C PRO A 520 31.03 -27.13 -14.13
N ALA A 521 29.80 -26.74 -13.87
CA ALA A 521 28.60 -27.58 -13.93
C ALA A 521 27.71 -27.14 -15.11
N SER A 522 27.00 -28.08 -15.72
CA SER A 522 26.00 -27.70 -16.72
C SER A 522 24.86 -26.86 -16.06
N THR A 523 24.30 -25.92 -16.80
CA THR A 523 23.17 -25.10 -16.31
C THR A 523 22.04 -25.96 -15.77
N ALA A 524 21.70 -27.05 -16.48
CA ALA A 524 20.61 -27.94 -16.05
C ALA A 524 20.91 -28.66 -14.72
N ALA A 525 22.15 -29.09 -14.50
CA ALA A 525 22.59 -29.74 -13.27
C ALA A 525 22.55 -28.75 -12.10
N ARG A 526 23.07 -27.53 -12.28
CA ARG A 526 23.03 -26.45 -11.31
C ARG A 526 21.59 -26.11 -10.94
N ASP A 527 20.71 -25.88 -11.90
CA ASP A 527 19.33 -25.53 -11.69
C ASP A 527 18.56 -26.63 -10.94
N SER A 528 18.83 -27.90 -11.25
CA SER A 528 18.29 -29.05 -10.54
C SER A 528 18.73 -29.09 -9.07
N GLN A 529 20.00 -28.82 -8.80
CA GLN A 529 20.54 -28.74 -7.44
C GLN A 529 19.96 -27.57 -6.64
N LEU A 530 19.80 -26.40 -7.28
CA LEU A 530 19.14 -25.24 -6.65
C LEU A 530 17.69 -25.55 -6.29
N ARG A 531 16.92 -26.16 -7.20
CA ARG A 531 15.54 -26.61 -6.90
C ARG A 531 15.51 -27.56 -5.70
N THR A 532 16.46 -28.47 -5.61
CA THR A 532 16.57 -29.40 -4.50
C THR A 532 16.94 -28.70 -3.19
N ALA A 533 17.86 -27.75 -3.22
CA ALA A 533 18.28 -26.98 -2.07
C ALA A 533 17.12 -26.13 -1.46
N PHE A 534 16.22 -25.64 -2.29
CA PHE A 534 15.05 -24.84 -1.84
C PHE A 534 13.84 -25.68 -1.47
N ARG A 535 13.77 -26.96 -1.86
CA ARG A 535 12.61 -27.82 -1.61
C ARG A 535 12.44 -28.12 -0.13
N GLY A 536 11.26 -27.77 0.41
CA GLY A 536 10.89 -28.07 1.79
C GLY A 536 11.56 -27.20 2.86
N GLN A 537 12.35 -26.20 2.49
CA GLN A 537 12.94 -25.26 3.45
C GLN A 537 11.91 -24.24 3.91
N ARG A 538 11.86 -23.97 5.22
CA ARG A 538 11.03 -22.90 5.82
C ARG A 538 11.75 -21.53 5.86
N ALA A 539 13.07 -21.53 5.77
CA ALA A 539 13.87 -20.33 5.76
C ALA A 539 15.02 -20.53 4.76
N TYR A 540 15.02 -19.75 3.71
CA TYR A 540 16.11 -19.63 2.76
C TYR A 540 16.27 -18.14 2.38
N PRO A 541 17.50 -17.68 2.10
CA PRO A 541 17.75 -16.28 1.81
C PRO A 541 17.08 -15.87 0.49
N ASP A 542 16.86 -14.55 0.30
CA ASP A 542 16.56 -14.00 -1.01
C ASP A 542 17.75 -14.19 -1.94
N PHE A 543 17.60 -15.05 -2.92
CA PHE A 543 18.63 -15.40 -3.88
C PHE A 543 18.37 -14.79 -5.28
N VAL A 544 17.36 -13.94 -5.41
CA VAL A 544 17.04 -13.26 -6.69
C VAL A 544 18.18 -12.36 -7.17
N PRO A 545 18.89 -11.59 -6.31
CA PRO A 545 20.05 -10.82 -6.75
C PRO A 545 21.13 -11.66 -7.41
N GLU A 546 21.43 -12.82 -6.84
CA GLU A 546 22.46 -13.74 -7.36
C GLU A 546 22.02 -14.38 -8.68
N LEU A 547 20.74 -14.70 -8.83
CA LEU A 547 20.18 -15.16 -10.10
C LEU A 547 20.20 -14.05 -11.16
N GLN A 548 20.01 -12.80 -10.76
CA GLN A 548 20.17 -11.64 -11.63
C GLN A 548 21.62 -11.48 -12.10
N GLU A 549 22.59 -11.61 -11.20
CA GLU A 549 24.01 -11.57 -11.54
C GLU A 549 24.36 -12.68 -12.53
N LEU A 550 23.89 -13.91 -12.28
CA LEU A 550 24.07 -15.04 -13.21
C LEU A 550 23.47 -14.76 -14.60
N ALA A 551 22.25 -14.20 -14.63
CA ALA A 551 21.60 -13.86 -15.89
C ALA A 551 22.37 -12.78 -16.66
N GLN A 552 22.83 -11.73 -15.98
CA GLN A 552 23.62 -10.65 -16.58
C GLN A 552 24.97 -11.15 -17.09
N ALA A 553 25.68 -11.99 -16.32
CA ALA A 553 26.93 -12.57 -16.73
C ALA A 553 26.77 -13.50 -17.94
N SER A 554 25.72 -14.30 -18.00
CA SER A 554 25.39 -15.14 -19.16
C SER A 554 25.05 -14.31 -20.40
N ALA A 555 24.26 -13.25 -20.21
CA ALA A 555 23.90 -12.32 -21.29
C ALA A 555 25.15 -11.62 -21.88
N ALA A 556 26.07 -11.18 -21.03
CA ALA A 556 27.32 -10.55 -21.46
C ALA A 556 28.21 -11.48 -22.28
N ARG A 557 28.13 -12.81 -22.07
CA ARG A 557 28.81 -13.81 -22.86
C ARG A 557 28.05 -14.27 -24.11
N GLY A 558 26.85 -13.71 -24.37
CA GLY A 558 25.98 -14.13 -25.47
C GLY A 558 25.24 -15.45 -25.22
N GLU A 559 25.23 -15.95 -23.99
CA GLU A 559 24.58 -17.21 -23.58
C GLU A 559 23.09 -16.97 -23.27
N VAL A 560 22.29 -16.63 -24.29
CA VAL A 560 20.90 -16.18 -24.15
C VAL A 560 20.05 -17.22 -23.42
N GLU A 561 20.17 -18.51 -23.75
CA GLU A 561 19.37 -19.56 -23.09
C GLU A 561 19.74 -19.74 -21.60
N ALA A 562 20.99 -19.53 -21.21
CA ALA A 562 21.39 -19.57 -19.81
C ALA A 562 20.81 -18.37 -19.03
N ALA A 563 20.80 -17.19 -19.64
CA ALA A 563 20.14 -16.02 -19.04
C ALA A 563 18.64 -16.23 -18.87
N LEU A 564 17.95 -16.77 -19.88
CA LEU A 564 16.53 -17.13 -19.80
C LEU A 564 16.26 -18.20 -18.74
N ALA A 565 17.16 -19.18 -18.59
CA ALA A 565 17.03 -20.21 -17.57
C ALA A 565 17.12 -19.63 -16.16
N ALA A 566 18.02 -18.66 -15.91
CA ALA A 566 18.12 -17.97 -14.64
C ALA A 566 16.83 -17.17 -14.32
N GLY A 567 16.26 -16.48 -15.31
CA GLY A 567 14.99 -15.77 -15.15
C GLY A 567 13.82 -16.70 -14.83
N ARG A 568 13.71 -17.84 -15.54
CA ARG A 568 12.70 -18.88 -15.25
C ARG A 568 12.88 -19.47 -13.86
N LEU A 569 14.10 -19.79 -13.46
CA LEU A 569 14.40 -20.34 -12.15
C LEU A 569 14.07 -19.35 -11.04
N ALA A 570 14.32 -18.05 -11.22
CA ALA A 570 13.95 -17.03 -10.26
C ALA A 570 12.44 -17.05 -9.96
N VAL A 571 11.60 -17.09 -10.99
CA VAL A 571 10.13 -17.16 -10.81
C VAL A 571 9.70 -18.50 -10.23
N GLU A 572 10.35 -19.60 -10.57
CA GLU A 572 10.05 -20.93 -10.01
C GLU A 572 10.34 -20.99 -8.50
N LEU A 573 11.48 -20.43 -8.07
CA LEU A 573 11.88 -20.41 -6.66
C LEU A 573 11.13 -19.35 -5.85
N TYR A 574 10.83 -18.21 -6.49
CA TYR A 574 10.18 -17.05 -5.85
C TYR A 574 8.96 -16.56 -6.65
N PRO A 575 7.91 -17.37 -6.81
CA PRO A 575 6.77 -17.06 -7.69
C PRO A 575 5.99 -15.83 -7.26
N LEU A 576 6.23 -15.37 -6.03
CA LEU A 576 5.53 -14.25 -5.43
C LEU A 576 6.40 -12.97 -5.36
N SER A 577 7.64 -13.02 -5.84
CA SER A 577 8.58 -11.89 -5.84
C SER A 577 8.42 -11.05 -7.11
N ASP A 578 8.19 -9.75 -6.94
CA ASP A 578 8.24 -8.76 -8.03
C ASP A 578 9.58 -8.76 -8.74
N ARG A 579 10.67 -8.87 -7.98
CA ARG A 579 12.05 -8.91 -8.49
C ARG A 579 12.30 -10.14 -9.37
N ALA A 580 11.74 -11.29 -9.01
CA ALA A 580 11.89 -12.51 -9.82
C ALA A 580 11.14 -12.37 -11.15
N HIS A 581 9.91 -11.84 -11.15
CA HIS A 581 9.15 -11.58 -12.36
C HIS A 581 9.80 -10.46 -13.21
N ALA A 582 10.34 -9.41 -12.59
CA ALA A 582 11.10 -8.39 -13.31
C ALA A 582 12.37 -8.96 -13.98
N LEU A 583 13.13 -9.80 -13.27
CA LEU A 583 14.29 -10.50 -13.83
C LEU A 583 13.90 -11.37 -15.04
N GLN A 584 12.81 -12.12 -14.93
CA GLN A 584 12.28 -12.89 -16.07
C GLN A 584 11.93 -11.97 -17.24
N GLY A 585 11.25 -10.84 -16.98
CA GLY A 585 10.93 -9.86 -18.02
C GLY A 585 12.17 -9.29 -18.71
N LEU A 586 13.17 -8.89 -17.94
CA LEU A 586 14.44 -8.34 -18.47
C LEU A 586 15.20 -9.37 -19.30
N THR A 587 15.28 -10.64 -18.86
CA THR A 587 15.92 -11.71 -19.64
C THR A 587 15.17 -12.01 -20.94
N LEU A 588 13.85 -11.91 -20.93
CA LEU A 588 13.00 -12.06 -22.12
C LEU A 588 13.20 -10.90 -23.11
N LEU A 589 13.35 -9.63 -22.63
CA LEU A 589 13.69 -8.48 -23.49
C LEU A 589 15.05 -8.70 -24.15
N HIS A 590 16.03 -9.15 -23.38
CA HIS A 590 17.36 -9.47 -23.91
C HIS A 590 17.33 -10.58 -24.98
N ALA A 591 16.43 -11.54 -24.85
CA ALA A 591 16.21 -12.62 -25.81
C ALA A 591 15.32 -12.22 -27.01
N GLY A 592 14.93 -10.95 -27.15
CA GLY A 592 14.08 -10.49 -28.25
C GLY A 592 12.64 -10.97 -28.17
N LYS A 593 12.10 -11.24 -26.97
CA LYS A 593 10.73 -11.74 -26.73
C LYS A 593 9.85 -10.69 -26.01
N PRO A 594 9.53 -9.53 -26.65
CA PRO A 594 8.94 -8.38 -25.97
C PRO A 594 7.54 -8.64 -25.39
N GLU A 595 6.69 -9.42 -26.07
CA GLU A 595 5.33 -9.71 -25.58
C GLU A 595 5.36 -10.53 -24.28
N ALA A 596 6.18 -11.59 -24.22
CA ALA A 596 6.36 -12.40 -23.03
C ALA A 596 7.03 -11.59 -21.90
N ALA A 597 7.94 -10.69 -22.24
CA ALA A 597 8.57 -9.77 -21.30
C ALA A 597 7.55 -8.83 -20.66
N LEU A 598 6.69 -8.21 -21.45
CA LEU A 598 5.62 -7.34 -20.93
C LEU A 598 4.67 -8.09 -20.00
N ALA A 599 4.33 -9.36 -20.32
CA ALA A 599 3.52 -10.19 -19.43
C ALA A 599 4.22 -10.41 -18.06
N ALA A 600 5.51 -10.75 -18.07
CA ALA A 600 6.27 -10.94 -16.83
C ALA A 600 6.44 -9.64 -16.04
N LEU A 601 6.71 -8.51 -16.70
CA LEU A 601 6.82 -7.20 -16.05
C LEU A 601 5.49 -6.71 -15.48
N ARG A 602 4.34 -7.02 -16.11
CA ARG A 602 3.02 -6.76 -15.53
C ARG A 602 2.81 -7.55 -14.25
N LEU A 603 3.20 -8.83 -14.21
CA LEU A 603 3.15 -9.61 -12.97
C LEU A 603 4.04 -9.00 -11.89
N ALA A 604 5.23 -8.49 -12.22
CA ALA A 604 6.06 -7.77 -11.27
C ALA A 604 5.33 -6.54 -10.71
N LEU A 605 4.70 -5.72 -11.56
CA LEU A 605 3.91 -4.56 -11.13
C LEU A 605 2.70 -4.93 -10.27
N GLU A 606 2.03 -6.05 -10.57
CA GLU A 606 0.95 -6.57 -9.74
C GLU A 606 1.43 -6.97 -8.35
N ARG A 607 2.69 -7.40 -8.21
CA ARG A 607 3.30 -7.75 -6.93
C ARG A 607 3.74 -6.51 -6.16
N ASP A 608 4.46 -5.61 -6.83
CA ASP A 608 4.90 -4.33 -6.27
C ASP A 608 4.99 -3.24 -7.35
N PRO A 609 4.04 -2.29 -7.41
CA PRO A 609 4.06 -1.21 -8.40
C PRO A 609 5.18 -0.19 -8.18
N LEU A 610 5.78 -0.17 -6.98
CA LEU A 610 6.94 0.67 -6.63
C LEU A 610 8.26 -0.10 -6.67
N GLY A 611 8.20 -1.41 -6.96
CA GLY A 611 9.31 -2.34 -6.97
C GLY A 611 10.10 -2.37 -8.28
N ALA A 612 10.58 -3.54 -8.62
CA ALA A 612 11.56 -3.78 -9.69
C ALA A 612 11.07 -3.48 -11.12
N ALA A 613 9.77 -3.39 -11.36
CA ALA A 613 9.19 -2.98 -12.65
C ALA A 613 8.60 -1.56 -12.62
N SER A 614 8.84 -0.78 -11.56
CA SER A 614 8.41 0.62 -11.49
C SER A 614 9.09 1.49 -12.56
N PRO A 615 8.51 2.67 -12.90
CA PRO A 615 9.13 3.58 -13.87
C PRO A 615 10.57 3.94 -13.54
N ALA A 616 10.85 4.20 -12.25
CA ALA A 616 12.18 4.56 -11.79
C ALA A 616 13.17 3.40 -11.90
N ALA A 617 12.76 2.18 -11.54
CA ALA A 617 13.61 0.99 -11.59
C ALA A 617 13.96 0.61 -13.03
N LEU A 618 12.98 0.59 -13.93
CA LEU A 618 13.22 0.27 -15.35
C LEU A 618 14.03 1.35 -16.04
N ASN A 619 13.81 2.62 -15.69
CA ASN A 619 14.64 3.71 -16.21
C ASN A 619 16.10 3.57 -15.77
N LEU A 620 16.34 3.30 -14.50
CA LEU A 620 17.69 3.08 -13.96
C LEU A 620 18.39 1.89 -14.66
N GLU A 621 17.68 0.77 -14.85
CA GLU A 621 18.21 -0.40 -15.53
C GLU A 621 18.58 -0.10 -16.98
N ALA A 622 17.76 0.67 -17.70
CA ALA A 622 18.07 1.09 -19.06
C ALA A 622 19.37 1.91 -19.14
N TYR A 623 19.55 2.87 -18.22
CA TYR A 623 20.78 3.66 -18.17
C TYR A 623 22.00 2.84 -17.71
N ARG A 624 21.82 1.87 -16.83
CA ARG A 624 22.87 0.91 -16.47
C ARG A 624 23.34 0.10 -17.69
N LEU A 625 22.40 -0.41 -18.48
CA LEU A 625 22.68 -1.13 -19.73
C LEU A 625 23.40 -0.23 -20.74
N LYS A 626 22.98 1.01 -20.89
CA LYS A 626 23.64 2.01 -21.71
C LYS A 626 25.11 2.23 -21.27
N GLY A 627 25.34 2.40 -19.96
CA GLY A 627 26.68 2.58 -19.38
C GLY A 627 27.61 1.39 -19.60
N SER A 628 27.07 0.17 -19.76
CA SER A 628 27.82 -1.03 -20.12
C SER A 628 27.98 -1.25 -21.64
N GLY A 629 27.52 -0.32 -22.48
CA GLY A 629 27.58 -0.44 -23.95
C GLY A 629 26.40 -1.20 -24.56
N ALA A 630 25.46 -1.72 -23.76
CA ALA A 630 24.31 -2.48 -24.23
C ALA A 630 23.11 -1.55 -24.57
N VAL A 631 23.34 -0.53 -25.41
CA VAL A 631 22.37 0.54 -25.70
C VAL A 631 21.06 0.01 -26.28
N ALA A 632 21.13 -0.98 -27.18
CA ALA A 632 19.94 -1.57 -27.78
C ALA A 632 19.04 -2.26 -26.75
N GLN A 633 19.64 -2.97 -25.77
CA GLN A 633 18.90 -3.60 -24.68
C GLN A 633 18.30 -2.53 -23.75
N GLY A 634 19.06 -1.46 -23.43
CA GLY A 634 18.54 -0.34 -22.64
C GLY A 634 17.33 0.32 -23.32
N MET A 635 17.37 0.49 -24.64
CA MET A 635 16.23 1.01 -25.42
C MET A 635 15.02 0.07 -25.35
N ALA A 636 15.22 -1.25 -25.46
CA ALA A 636 14.13 -2.22 -25.33
C ALA A 636 13.49 -2.17 -23.94
N VAL A 637 14.28 -1.96 -22.89
CA VAL A 637 13.76 -1.77 -21.53
C VAL A 637 12.90 -0.50 -21.43
N LEU A 638 13.36 0.63 -22.00
CA LEU A 638 12.57 1.86 -21.99
C LEU A 638 11.30 1.77 -22.83
N GLN A 639 11.32 1.09 -23.96
CA GLN A 639 10.14 0.84 -24.77
C GLN A 639 9.10 0.01 -24.00
N ALA A 640 9.54 -1.03 -23.32
CA ALA A 640 8.68 -1.82 -22.44
C ALA A 640 8.16 -0.98 -21.26
N ALA A 641 9.01 -0.19 -20.62
CA ALA A 641 8.63 0.70 -19.53
C ALA A 641 7.60 1.74 -19.97
N ALA A 642 7.78 2.39 -21.14
CA ALA A 642 6.82 3.33 -21.69
C ALA A 642 5.47 2.69 -22.04
N SER A 643 5.49 1.44 -22.49
CA SER A 643 4.27 0.67 -22.76
C SER A 643 3.52 0.29 -21.49
N LEU A 644 4.24 0.02 -20.39
CA LEU A 644 3.66 -0.29 -19.08
C LEU A 644 3.15 0.95 -18.34
N HIS A 645 3.84 2.08 -18.55
CA HIS A 645 3.60 3.35 -17.88
C HIS A 645 3.37 4.50 -18.88
N PRO A 646 2.33 4.44 -19.73
CA PRO A 646 2.17 5.33 -20.88
C PRO A 646 1.98 6.81 -20.51
N ARG A 647 1.72 7.12 -19.23
CA ARG A 647 1.55 8.48 -18.73
C ARG A 647 2.77 9.04 -18.01
N ASN A 648 3.90 8.33 -18.02
CA ASN A 648 5.10 8.79 -17.35
C ASN A 648 5.96 9.63 -18.30
N ALA A 649 5.96 10.96 -18.10
CA ALA A 649 6.70 11.91 -18.94
C ALA A 649 8.21 11.63 -18.93
N ASN A 650 8.78 11.27 -17.78
CA ASN A 650 10.21 11.00 -17.64
C ASN A 650 10.67 9.77 -18.45
N LEU A 651 9.84 8.74 -18.59
CA LEU A 651 10.16 7.60 -19.44
C LEU A 651 10.15 7.94 -20.92
N GLN A 652 9.22 8.81 -21.35
CA GLN A 652 9.20 9.31 -22.74
C GLN A 652 10.41 10.18 -23.04
N ASP A 653 10.82 11.03 -22.10
CA ASP A 653 12.04 11.84 -22.19
C ASP A 653 13.30 10.98 -22.30
N SER A 654 13.44 9.99 -21.39
CA SER A 654 14.57 9.05 -21.43
C SER A 654 14.62 8.23 -22.74
N LEU A 655 13.45 7.80 -23.23
CA LEU A 655 13.37 7.11 -24.53
C LEU A 655 13.79 8.03 -25.68
N ALA A 656 13.45 9.31 -25.63
CA ALA A 656 13.89 10.30 -26.61
C ALA A 656 15.42 10.46 -26.61
N ASP A 657 16.06 10.49 -25.43
CA ASP A 657 17.53 10.54 -25.31
C ASP A 657 18.21 9.33 -25.98
N PHE A 658 17.65 8.13 -25.81
CA PHE A 658 18.15 6.95 -26.48
C PHE A 658 17.97 7.00 -28.00
N TYR A 659 16.85 7.53 -28.49
CA TYR A 659 16.63 7.75 -29.93
C TYR A 659 17.62 8.75 -30.52
N VAL A 660 17.96 9.83 -29.79
CA VAL A 660 18.98 10.80 -30.21
C VAL A 660 20.32 10.11 -30.44
N GLU A 661 20.76 9.27 -29.50
CA GLU A 661 22.04 8.56 -29.61
C GLU A 661 22.08 7.55 -30.76
N GLN A 662 20.93 6.97 -31.11
CA GLN A 662 20.82 6.09 -32.25
C GLN A 662 20.60 6.82 -33.60
N GLY A 663 20.61 8.14 -33.59
CA GLY A 663 20.37 8.94 -34.79
C GLY A 663 18.92 8.94 -35.28
N LEU A 664 18.00 8.41 -34.49
CA LEU A 664 16.56 8.28 -34.79
C LEU A 664 15.83 9.61 -34.48
N ARG A 665 16.22 10.69 -35.18
CA ARG A 665 15.73 12.06 -34.92
C ARG A 665 14.21 12.19 -34.91
N PRO A 666 13.44 11.66 -35.90
CA PRO A 666 11.99 11.79 -35.88
C PRO A 666 11.34 11.18 -34.63
N GLN A 667 11.80 9.98 -34.23
CA GLN A 667 11.30 9.29 -33.04
C GLN A 667 11.67 10.06 -31.76
N ALA A 668 12.89 10.62 -31.69
CA ALA A 668 13.32 11.43 -30.57
C ALA A 668 12.42 12.69 -30.39
N ILE A 669 12.16 13.41 -31.48
CA ILE A 669 11.30 14.59 -31.46
C ILE A 669 9.89 14.23 -30.98
N GLU A 670 9.35 13.13 -31.44
CA GLU A 670 8.00 12.68 -31.06
C GLU A 670 7.94 12.28 -29.57
N ALA A 671 8.92 11.53 -29.08
CA ALA A 671 8.98 11.13 -27.68
C ALA A 671 9.13 12.33 -26.74
N TYR A 672 9.97 13.33 -27.08
CA TYR A 672 10.06 14.59 -26.31
C TYR A 672 8.73 15.37 -26.32
N ARG A 673 8.01 15.38 -27.44
CA ARG A 673 6.68 16.02 -27.51
C ARG A 673 5.68 15.31 -26.63
N GLN A 674 5.67 13.99 -26.64
CA GLN A 674 4.82 13.19 -25.77
C GLN A 674 5.14 13.46 -24.30
N ALA A 675 6.42 13.52 -23.92
CA ALA A 675 6.81 13.89 -22.56
C ALA A 675 6.24 15.25 -22.14
N LEU A 676 6.40 16.29 -22.99
CA LEU A 676 5.90 17.64 -22.74
C LEU A 676 4.36 17.73 -22.75
N GLN A 677 3.68 16.88 -23.51
CA GLN A 677 2.22 16.80 -23.52
C GLN A 677 1.68 16.12 -22.24
N LEU A 678 2.38 15.10 -21.76
CA LEU A 678 2.01 14.37 -20.54
C LEU A 678 2.18 15.24 -19.27
N ASP A 679 3.30 15.97 -19.20
CA ASP A 679 3.59 16.90 -18.11
C ASP A 679 4.48 18.05 -18.62
N PRO A 680 3.91 19.23 -18.89
CA PRO A 680 4.68 20.38 -19.35
C PRO A 680 5.74 20.90 -18.38
N GLY A 681 5.64 20.49 -17.10
CA GLY A 681 6.49 20.93 -15.99
C GLY A 681 7.41 19.85 -15.43
N TYR A 682 7.53 18.68 -16.06
CA TYR A 682 8.40 17.62 -15.54
C TYR A 682 9.89 18.07 -15.50
N PRO A 683 10.75 17.48 -14.67
CA PRO A 683 12.12 17.95 -14.45
C PRO A 683 12.98 18.10 -15.73
N GLY A 684 12.73 17.30 -16.77
CA GLY A 684 13.43 17.35 -18.06
C GLY A 684 12.85 18.32 -19.09
N ALA A 685 11.70 18.98 -18.80
CA ALA A 685 10.93 19.73 -19.79
C ALA A 685 11.73 20.84 -20.52
N VAL A 686 12.62 21.54 -19.81
CA VAL A 686 13.49 22.59 -20.43
C VAL A 686 14.46 21.96 -21.41
N GLY A 687 15.09 20.84 -21.03
CA GLY A 687 16.01 20.08 -21.90
C GLY A 687 15.32 19.54 -23.15
N ALA A 688 14.12 18.98 -22.99
CA ALA A 688 13.32 18.45 -24.10
C ALA A 688 12.95 19.52 -25.14
N LYS A 689 12.51 20.71 -24.69
CA LYS A 689 12.21 21.85 -25.58
C LYS A 689 13.45 22.26 -26.37
N ALA A 690 14.61 22.38 -25.73
CA ALA A 690 15.87 22.69 -26.36
C ALA A 690 16.32 21.59 -27.34
N ALA A 691 16.15 20.32 -26.98
CA ALA A 691 16.47 19.18 -27.82
C ALA A 691 15.62 19.14 -29.10
N ILE A 692 14.30 19.38 -29.01
CA ILE A 692 13.41 19.45 -30.17
C ILE A 692 13.87 20.51 -31.16
N ILE A 693 14.33 21.69 -30.67
CA ILE A 693 14.82 22.77 -31.53
C ILE A 693 16.10 22.35 -32.25
N ARG A 694 17.03 21.68 -31.55
CA ARG A 694 18.32 21.24 -32.14
C ARG A 694 18.16 20.08 -33.15
N LEU A 695 17.13 19.27 -32.99
CA LEU A 695 16.90 18.07 -33.81
C LEU A 695 16.09 18.36 -35.08
N ARG A 696 15.39 19.51 -35.14
CA ARG A 696 14.72 20.02 -36.33
C ARG A 696 15.72 20.57 -37.32
#